data_9387625003f8bef83c470bbbbbaff616
#
_entry.id   9387625003f8bef83c470bbbbbaff616
#
_cell.length_a   1.000
_cell.length_b   1.000
_cell.length_c   1.000
_cell.angle_alpha   90.00
_cell.angle_beta   90.00
_cell.angle_gamma   90.00
#
_symmetry.space_group_name_H-M   'P 1'
#
loop_
_entity.id
_entity.type
_entity.pdbx_description
1 polymer ?
#
loop_
_entity_poly.entity_id
_entity_poly.type
_entity_poly.pdbx_seq_one_letter_code
_entity_poly.pdbx_strand_id
1 'polypeptide(L)'
;MKAASDILIIGGGIIGLAIAVELKQRGATVTVVTRNFQEGATLAAAGMLAPFSEALPIGPMLDLGLWSHSLYPQWCTKLEQMTGVATGYWPCGFLAPVYEGAAGNQQQQVSNQTGVADWLDKDTIHCYQSGLGSEVVGGWWYPEDAQVVPQALSKALRLAAQEWGVELREGIAVEAIQQRNRLVSGIRTSAGELHADHYVLATGAWSNQLLPLPVAPKKGQMLSVKATKNSQDPLPLQRVLHGSEVYLVPRRDGRILIGATVEDVGWQPDNTTAAIHRLLKSAIRLYPAIQHWSIHECWWGFRPATPDELPILGTGPCQNLSLATGHYRNGILLAPVTALLLADLIEKQKSDPLLDQFRYDRLYHQPASSQSIPNLSVSSNSSSTPVLHYNSATVRESHSENGTEASPAGLLTIAGKTFRSRLMTGTGKYDSQQVMAESIAASGSEIVTVAVRRVQTKAPGHEGLAESLDWTKLWMLPNTAGCKTAEEAVRVARLGREMAKLLGQEDNNFVKLEVIPDLKYLLPDPIGTLQAAEQLVKEGFAVLPYINADPLLAKRLEEVGCATVMPLGSPIGSGQGIKNAANIKIIIQEAGVPVVVDAGIGSPSEATYAMELGADALLINSAIALAGNPVMMAKAMGMATEAGRLAYLAGRIPVKNYASASSPLTGTIS
;
A
#
# COMPACT_ATOMS: atom_id res chain seq x y z
N MET A 1 -32.36 -22.54 -18.03
CA MET A 1 -32.16 -21.55 -19.10
C MET A 1 -30.74 -21.76 -19.60
N LYS A 2 -30.53 -21.93 -20.91
CA LYS A 2 -29.19 -22.02 -21.48
C LYS A 2 -28.48 -20.69 -21.24
N ALA A 3 -27.22 -20.69 -20.79
CA ALA A 3 -26.45 -19.47 -20.62
C ALA A 3 -26.45 -18.67 -21.93
N ALA A 4 -26.66 -17.37 -21.88
CA ALA A 4 -26.67 -16.52 -23.08
C ALA A 4 -25.25 -16.34 -23.64
N SER A 5 -24.23 -16.72 -22.89
CA SER A 5 -22.80 -16.59 -23.21
C SER A 5 -22.00 -17.71 -22.57
N ASP A 6 -21.01 -18.27 -23.27
CA ASP A 6 -20.13 -19.28 -22.72
C ASP A 6 -19.21 -18.64 -21.67
N ILE A 7 -18.73 -17.39 -21.95
CA ILE A 7 -17.78 -16.68 -21.10
C ILE A 7 -18.26 -15.25 -20.83
N LEU A 8 -18.28 -14.87 -19.55
CA LEU A 8 -18.61 -13.52 -19.12
C LEU A 8 -17.38 -12.86 -18.47
N ILE A 9 -16.93 -11.75 -19.04
CA ILE A 9 -15.78 -10.98 -18.57
C ILE A 9 -16.27 -9.75 -17.81
N ILE A 10 -15.85 -9.63 -16.56
CA ILE A 10 -16.16 -8.51 -15.66
C ILE A 10 -15.01 -7.51 -15.73
N GLY A 11 -15.23 -6.40 -16.45
CA GLY A 11 -14.24 -5.32 -16.62
C GLY A 11 -13.83 -5.09 -18.07
N GLY A 12 -14.10 -3.88 -18.58
CA GLY A 12 -13.81 -3.41 -19.93
C GLY A 12 -12.47 -2.67 -20.10
N GLY A 13 -11.51 -2.90 -19.20
CA GLY A 13 -10.14 -2.40 -19.35
C GLY A 13 -9.37 -3.16 -20.44
N ILE A 14 -8.10 -2.75 -20.69
CA ILE A 14 -7.26 -3.38 -21.73
C ILE A 14 -7.13 -4.90 -21.54
N ILE A 15 -7.03 -5.36 -20.29
CA ILE A 15 -6.90 -6.79 -19.98
C ILE A 15 -8.18 -7.54 -20.36
N GLY A 16 -9.35 -7.07 -19.91
CA GLY A 16 -10.62 -7.72 -20.23
C GLY A 16 -10.92 -7.71 -21.72
N LEU A 17 -10.65 -6.61 -22.42
CA LEU A 17 -10.85 -6.50 -23.86
C LEU A 17 -9.88 -7.41 -24.65
N ALA A 18 -8.62 -7.49 -24.25
CA ALA A 18 -7.64 -8.37 -24.87
C ALA A 18 -8.05 -9.85 -24.74
N ILE A 19 -8.47 -10.27 -23.53
CA ILE A 19 -8.98 -11.62 -23.28
C ILE A 19 -10.24 -11.89 -24.11
N ALA A 20 -11.16 -10.92 -24.19
CA ALA A 20 -12.40 -11.05 -24.96
C ALA A 20 -12.12 -11.29 -26.45
N VAL A 21 -11.22 -10.50 -27.04
CA VAL A 21 -10.83 -10.63 -28.46
C VAL A 21 -10.16 -11.98 -28.70
N GLU A 22 -9.24 -12.41 -27.84
CA GLU A 22 -8.52 -13.68 -27.97
C GLU A 22 -9.48 -14.88 -27.90
N LEU A 23 -10.35 -14.92 -26.87
CA LEU A 23 -11.35 -16.00 -26.71
C LEU A 23 -12.34 -16.03 -27.89
N LYS A 24 -12.77 -14.88 -28.34
CA LYS A 24 -13.69 -14.79 -29.48
C LYS A 24 -13.07 -15.30 -30.79
N GLN A 25 -11.79 -14.99 -31.03
CA GLN A 25 -11.03 -15.50 -32.16
C GLN A 25 -10.92 -17.02 -32.17
N ARG A 26 -10.98 -17.63 -31.01
CA ARG A 26 -10.97 -19.09 -30.81
C ARG A 26 -12.36 -19.72 -30.90
N GLY A 27 -13.43 -18.92 -31.10
CA GLY A 27 -14.78 -19.41 -31.33
C GLY A 27 -15.75 -19.34 -30.13
N ALA A 28 -15.30 -18.87 -28.95
CA ALA A 28 -16.16 -18.73 -27.79
C ALA A 28 -17.25 -17.66 -27.97
N THR A 29 -18.38 -17.81 -27.27
CA THR A 29 -19.40 -16.75 -27.13
C THR A 29 -19.05 -15.91 -25.92
N VAL A 30 -18.68 -14.64 -26.12
CA VAL A 30 -18.12 -13.77 -25.08
C VAL A 30 -19.00 -12.55 -24.85
N THR A 31 -19.29 -12.27 -23.59
CA THR A 31 -19.91 -11.01 -23.14
C THR A 31 -18.94 -10.28 -22.21
N VAL A 32 -18.73 -8.98 -22.44
CA VAL A 32 -17.98 -8.10 -21.55
C VAL A 32 -18.93 -7.15 -20.85
N VAL A 33 -18.90 -7.11 -19.53
CA VAL A 33 -19.71 -6.20 -18.70
C VAL A 33 -18.81 -5.18 -18.04
N THR A 34 -19.10 -3.90 -18.22
CA THR A 34 -18.35 -2.81 -17.61
C THR A 34 -19.25 -1.65 -17.20
N ARG A 35 -18.88 -1.00 -16.09
CA ARG A 35 -19.55 0.22 -15.65
C ARG A 35 -19.29 1.37 -16.64
N ASN A 36 -18.04 1.54 -17.04
CA ASN A 36 -17.64 2.59 -17.97
C ASN A 36 -16.28 2.23 -18.60
N PHE A 37 -16.16 2.29 -19.91
CA PHE A 37 -14.89 2.08 -20.61
C PHE A 37 -13.87 3.21 -20.37
N GLN A 38 -14.31 4.37 -19.87
CA GLN A 38 -13.46 5.54 -19.66
C GLN A 38 -12.80 5.59 -18.27
N GLU A 39 -13.21 4.76 -17.32
CA GLU A 39 -12.72 4.81 -15.93
C GLU A 39 -11.48 3.95 -15.64
N GLY A 40 -11.06 3.13 -16.58
CA GLY A 40 -9.95 2.19 -16.37
C GLY A 40 -8.57 2.85 -16.28
N ALA A 41 -7.65 2.23 -15.53
CA ALA A 41 -6.23 2.61 -15.49
C ALA A 41 -5.57 2.68 -16.88
N THR A 42 -6.12 1.95 -17.84
CA THR A 42 -5.67 1.90 -19.24
C THR A 42 -5.54 3.30 -19.85
N LEU A 43 -6.56 4.14 -19.68
CA LEU A 43 -6.60 5.46 -20.35
C LEU A 43 -5.64 6.47 -19.69
N ALA A 44 -5.28 6.25 -18.44
CA ALA A 44 -4.33 7.08 -17.72
C ALA A 44 -2.87 6.65 -17.94
N ALA A 45 -2.62 5.49 -18.53
CA ALA A 45 -1.28 4.93 -18.69
C ALA A 45 -0.43 5.70 -19.72
N ALA A 46 0.89 5.72 -19.51
CA ALA A 46 1.85 6.27 -20.46
C ALA A 46 2.05 5.40 -21.71
N GLY A 47 1.78 4.11 -21.62
CA GLY A 47 1.91 3.17 -22.73
C GLY A 47 3.33 2.71 -23.01
N MET A 48 4.20 2.74 -22.02
CA MET A 48 5.56 2.21 -22.14
C MET A 48 5.51 0.68 -22.21
N LEU A 49 6.29 0.11 -23.10
CA LEU A 49 6.54 -1.32 -23.29
C LEU A 49 8.03 -1.54 -23.02
N ALA A 50 8.38 -1.55 -21.74
CA ALA A 50 9.72 -1.29 -21.27
C ALA A 50 10.21 -2.33 -20.24
N PRO A 51 10.24 -3.62 -20.58
CA PRO A 51 10.67 -4.66 -19.65
C PRO A 51 12.13 -4.48 -19.20
N PHE A 52 12.96 -3.84 -20.01
CA PHE A 52 14.37 -3.64 -19.74
C PHE A 52 14.64 -2.35 -18.97
N SER A 53 14.20 -1.20 -19.47
CA SER A 53 14.49 0.09 -18.81
C SER A 53 13.71 0.31 -17.51
N GLU A 54 12.56 -0.32 -17.32
CA GLU A 54 11.86 -0.37 -16.02
C GLU A 54 12.46 -1.39 -15.04
N ALA A 55 13.52 -2.11 -15.44
CA ALA A 55 14.23 -3.08 -14.62
C ALA A 55 13.30 -4.07 -13.93
N LEU A 56 12.45 -4.77 -14.71
CA LEU A 56 11.58 -5.79 -14.15
C LEU A 56 12.40 -6.82 -13.37
N PRO A 57 11.89 -7.31 -12.21
CA PRO A 57 12.59 -8.32 -11.41
C PRO A 57 12.92 -9.56 -12.24
N ILE A 58 14.18 -10.01 -12.18
CA ILE A 58 14.63 -11.24 -12.83
C ILE A 58 13.82 -12.43 -12.31
N GLY A 59 13.31 -13.24 -13.23
CA GLY A 59 12.44 -14.37 -12.94
C GLY A 59 11.09 -14.26 -13.63
N PRO A 60 10.03 -14.88 -13.11
CA PRO A 60 8.75 -15.04 -13.79
C PRO A 60 8.13 -13.74 -14.31
N MET A 61 8.34 -12.61 -13.60
CA MET A 61 7.81 -11.32 -14.03
C MET A 61 8.54 -10.78 -15.27
N LEU A 62 9.86 -10.91 -15.33
CA LEU A 62 10.64 -10.55 -16.51
C LEU A 62 10.29 -11.46 -17.67
N ASP A 63 10.20 -12.79 -17.45
CA ASP A 63 9.86 -13.76 -18.47
C ASP A 63 8.49 -13.45 -19.09
N LEU A 64 7.49 -13.16 -18.26
CA LEU A 64 6.15 -12.75 -18.69
C LEU A 64 6.19 -11.43 -19.47
N GLY A 65 6.99 -10.45 -19.02
CA GLY A 65 7.17 -9.15 -19.65
C GLY A 65 7.82 -9.26 -21.03
N LEU A 66 8.89 -10.05 -21.15
CA LEU A 66 9.61 -10.30 -22.40
C LEU A 66 8.74 -11.04 -23.41
N TRP A 67 8.05 -12.10 -22.98
CA TRP A 67 7.11 -12.80 -23.85
C TRP A 67 6.02 -11.87 -24.36
N SER A 68 5.42 -11.09 -23.48
CA SER A 68 4.40 -10.11 -23.89
C SER A 68 4.95 -9.07 -24.85
N HIS A 69 6.14 -8.54 -24.59
CA HIS A 69 6.81 -7.56 -25.46
C HIS A 69 7.02 -8.12 -26.86
N SER A 70 7.45 -9.37 -26.99
CA SER A 70 7.66 -10.02 -28.30
C SER A 70 6.37 -10.18 -29.13
N LEU A 71 5.21 -10.21 -28.48
CA LEU A 71 3.91 -10.31 -29.16
C LEU A 71 3.44 -8.97 -29.76
N TYR A 72 3.89 -7.83 -29.23
CA TYR A 72 3.35 -6.50 -29.54
C TYR A 72 3.39 -6.12 -31.01
N PRO A 73 4.48 -6.33 -31.78
CA PRO A 73 4.54 -5.92 -33.18
C PRO A 73 3.42 -6.54 -34.03
N GLN A 74 3.26 -7.85 -33.90
CA GLN A 74 2.23 -8.59 -34.67
C GLN A 74 0.82 -8.31 -34.16
N TRP A 75 0.65 -8.21 -32.82
CA TRP A 75 -0.63 -7.94 -32.20
C TRP A 75 -1.19 -6.57 -32.58
N CYS A 76 -0.36 -5.51 -32.55
CA CYS A 76 -0.74 -4.19 -33.00
C CYS A 76 -1.07 -4.17 -34.52
N THR A 77 -0.22 -4.76 -35.34
CA THR A 77 -0.48 -4.84 -36.79
C THR A 77 -1.82 -5.51 -37.09
N LYS A 78 -2.13 -6.62 -36.41
CA LYS A 78 -3.42 -7.32 -36.60
C LYS A 78 -4.61 -6.46 -36.18
N LEU A 79 -4.52 -5.76 -35.06
CA LEU A 79 -5.56 -4.84 -34.57
C LEU A 79 -5.77 -3.68 -35.56
N GLU A 80 -4.71 -3.09 -36.06
CA GLU A 80 -4.76 -1.98 -37.03
C GLU A 80 -5.36 -2.40 -38.36
N GLN A 81 -5.01 -3.58 -38.88
CA GLN A 81 -5.59 -4.14 -40.10
C GLN A 81 -7.09 -4.40 -39.97
N MET A 82 -7.53 -4.88 -38.82
CA MET A 82 -8.94 -5.19 -38.56
C MET A 82 -9.80 -3.94 -38.36
N THR A 83 -9.30 -2.96 -37.67
CA THR A 83 -10.12 -1.85 -37.16
C THR A 83 -9.88 -0.53 -37.88
N GLY A 84 -8.81 -0.44 -38.66
CA GLY A 84 -8.36 0.82 -39.29
C GLY A 84 -7.84 1.86 -38.29
N VAL A 85 -7.71 1.50 -37.00
CA VAL A 85 -7.26 2.40 -35.93
C VAL A 85 -5.79 2.14 -35.63
N ALA A 86 -4.94 3.14 -35.87
CA ALA A 86 -3.53 3.07 -35.49
C ALA A 86 -3.39 2.96 -33.96
N THR A 87 -2.72 1.92 -33.46
CA THR A 87 -2.48 1.67 -32.03
C THR A 87 -1.44 2.60 -31.44
N GLY A 88 -0.67 3.27 -32.30
CA GLY A 88 0.45 4.11 -31.92
C GLY A 88 1.67 3.31 -31.48
N TYR A 89 1.78 2.02 -31.85
CA TYR A 89 2.98 1.24 -31.61
C TYR A 89 4.20 1.92 -32.26
N TRP A 90 5.23 2.12 -31.44
CA TRP A 90 6.43 2.81 -31.87
C TRP A 90 7.65 2.23 -31.16
N PRO A 91 8.49 1.43 -31.87
CA PRO A 91 9.75 0.90 -31.36
C PRO A 91 10.83 1.99 -31.38
N CYS A 92 10.68 3.00 -30.54
CA CYS A 92 11.54 4.19 -30.56
C CYS A 92 12.78 4.05 -29.67
N GLY A 93 12.89 2.97 -28.91
CA GLY A 93 13.91 2.79 -27.90
C GLY A 93 13.75 3.74 -26.70
N PHE A 94 14.42 3.39 -25.59
CA PHE A 94 14.39 4.17 -24.37
C PHE A 94 15.80 4.60 -23.99
N LEU A 95 15.93 5.83 -23.52
CA LEU A 95 17.14 6.39 -22.99
C LEU A 95 16.95 6.64 -21.51
N ALA A 96 17.77 6.04 -20.66
CA ALA A 96 17.75 6.22 -19.21
C ALA A 96 18.94 7.10 -18.75
N PRO A 97 18.78 8.45 -18.74
CA PRO A 97 19.84 9.37 -18.37
C PRO A 97 20.20 9.26 -16.89
N VAL A 98 21.50 9.38 -16.60
CA VAL A 98 22.09 9.32 -15.26
C VAL A 98 22.71 10.65 -14.91
N TYR A 99 22.49 11.11 -13.67
CA TYR A 99 23.05 12.34 -13.13
C TYR A 99 24.33 12.06 -12.33
N GLU A 100 25.17 13.06 -12.21
CA GLU A 100 26.39 12.98 -11.37
C GLU A 100 26.03 12.63 -9.92
N GLY A 101 26.74 11.63 -9.34
CA GLY A 101 26.49 11.15 -7.98
C GLY A 101 25.26 10.24 -7.80
N ALA A 102 24.48 10.00 -8.84
CA ALA A 102 23.39 9.01 -8.76
C ALA A 102 23.98 7.59 -8.82
N ALA A 103 23.73 6.79 -7.79
CA ALA A 103 24.12 5.38 -7.77
C ALA A 103 23.29 4.60 -8.80
N GLY A 104 23.87 4.31 -9.95
CA GLY A 104 23.26 3.58 -11.07
C GLY A 104 23.08 2.07 -10.84
N ASN A 105 22.80 1.63 -9.60
CA ASN A 105 23.05 0.23 -9.21
C ASN A 105 22.03 -0.80 -9.74
N GLN A 106 20.76 -0.48 -9.91
CA GLN A 106 19.77 -1.47 -10.38
C GLN A 106 19.76 -1.63 -11.91
N GLN A 107 19.77 -0.53 -12.63
CA GLN A 107 19.81 -0.56 -14.11
C GLN A 107 21.12 -1.16 -14.61
N GLN A 108 22.24 -0.88 -13.93
CA GLN A 108 23.53 -1.46 -14.24
C GLN A 108 23.58 -2.98 -14.02
N GLN A 109 22.91 -3.50 -13.00
CA GLN A 109 22.85 -4.95 -12.73
C GLN A 109 22.03 -5.69 -13.79
N VAL A 110 20.87 -5.17 -14.19
CA VAL A 110 20.02 -5.77 -15.23
C VAL A 110 20.74 -5.72 -16.58
N SER A 111 21.35 -4.61 -16.94
CA SER A 111 22.07 -4.45 -18.21
C SER A 111 23.30 -5.36 -18.31
N ASN A 112 24.05 -5.52 -17.23
CA ASN A 112 25.22 -6.43 -17.18
C ASN A 112 24.84 -7.91 -17.25
N GLN A 113 23.63 -8.28 -16.80
CA GLN A 113 23.16 -9.68 -16.80
C GLN A 113 22.46 -10.07 -18.12
N THR A 114 21.82 -9.11 -18.79
CA THR A 114 21.02 -9.39 -19.99
C THR A 114 21.72 -9.02 -21.29
N GLY A 115 22.75 -8.18 -21.28
CA GLY A 115 23.44 -7.69 -22.48
C GLY A 115 22.57 -6.86 -23.43
N VAL A 116 21.43 -6.32 -22.97
CA VAL A 116 20.36 -5.72 -23.80
C VAL A 116 20.44 -4.19 -23.82
N ALA A 117 21.35 -3.57 -23.08
CA ALA A 117 21.50 -2.12 -23.04
C ALA A 117 22.95 -1.70 -23.22
N ASP A 118 23.12 -0.59 -23.94
CA ASP A 118 24.42 0.03 -24.18
C ASP A 118 24.60 1.25 -23.27
N TRP A 119 25.77 1.34 -22.63
CA TRP A 119 26.13 2.54 -21.89
C TRP A 119 26.61 3.64 -22.86
N LEU A 120 25.99 4.81 -22.76
CA LEU A 120 26.40 6.02 -23.48
C LEU A 120 27.07 6.98 -22.49
N ASP A 121 28.29 7.39 -22.80
CA ASP A 121 28.97 8.45 -22.04
C ASP A 121 28.31 9.82 -22.28
N LYS A 122 28.82 10.85 -21.59
CA LYS A 122 28.25 12.19 -21.63
C LYS A 122 28.13 12.77 -23.06
N ASP A 123 29.18 12.66 -23.83
CA ASP A 123 29.20 13.24 -25.17
C ASP A 123 28.30 12.45 -26.12
N THR A 124 28.32 11.15 -26.03
CA THR A 124 27.49 10.25 -26.84
C THR A 124 26.01 10.40 -26.52
N ILE A 125 25.60 10.47 -25.23
CA ILE A 125 24.17 10.61 -24.88
C ILE A 125 23.59 11.93 -25.36
N HIS A 126 24.37 13.03 -25.26
CA HIS A 126 23.94 14.35 -25.76
C HIS A 126 23.86 14.42 -27.29
N CYS A 127 24.67 13.61 -28.00
CA CYS A 127 24.52 13.40 -29.45
C CYS A 127 23.28 12.57 -29.79
N TYR A 128 23.00 11.51 -29.01
CA TYR A 128 21.83 10.66 -29.19
C TYR A 128 20.51 11.40 -28.97
N GLN A 129 20.47 12.26 -27.96
CA GLN A 129 19.34 13.12 -27.65
C GLN A 129 19.83 14.52 -27.28
N SER A 130 19.71 15.44 -28.23
CA SER A 130 20.00 16.87 -27.97
C SER A 130 18.99 17.48 -26.98
N GLY A 131 19.43 18.49 -26.24
CA GLY A 131 18.58 19.23 -25.29
C GLY A 131 18.41 18.59 -23.93
N LEU A 132 19.13 17.53 -23.59
CA LEU A 132 19.21 17.00 -22.24
C LEU A 132 19.82 18.02 -21.27
N GLY A 133 19.45 17.96 -20.00
CA GLY A 133 20.02 18.79 -18.94
C GLY A 133 21.52 18.62 -18.82
N SER A 134 22.26 19.71 -18.56
CA SER A 134 23.72 19.71 -18.47
C SER A 134 24.29 18.82 -17.33
N GLU A 135 23.45 18.50 -16.35
CA GLU A 135 23.80 17.60 -15.24
C GLU A 135 23.78 16.11 -15.63
N VAL A 136 23.31 15.76 -16.84
CA VAL A 136 23.34 14.39 -17.35
C VAL A 136 24.77 14.05 -17.74
N VAL A 137 25.34 13.03 -17.09
CA VAL A 137 26.74 12.59 -17.28
C VAL A 137 26.88 11.34 -18.14
N GLY A 138 25.78 10.73 -18.55
CA GLY A 138 25.68 9.53 -19.36
C GLY A 138 24.33 8.87 -19.22
N GLY A 139 24.19 7.64 -19.71
CA GLY A 139 22.94 6.89 -19.53
C GLY A 139 22.94 5.57 -20.28
N TRP A 140 21.88 4.78 -20.05
CA TRP A 140 21.67 3.50 -20.69
C TRP A 140 20.72 3.64 -21.88
N TRP A 141 21.10 3.05 -23.00
CA TRP A 141 20.28 2.95 -24.20
C TRP A 141 19.67 1.55 -24.34
N TYR A 142 18.33 1.49 -24.39
CA TYR A 142 17.55 0.27 -24.55
C TYR A 142 16.87 0.28 -25.92
N PRO A 143 17.49 -0.28 -26.96
CA PRO A 143 16.97 -0.22 -28.34
C PRO A 143 15.66 -0.97 -28.54
N GLU A 144 15.44 -2.04 -27.79
CA GLU A 144 14.29 -2.92 -27.95
C GLU A 144 13.02 -2.39 -27.27
N ASP A 145 13.11 -1.50 -26.28
CA ASP A 145 11.96 -0.95 -25.60
C ASP A 145 11.11 -0.09 -26.56
N ALA A 146 9.79 -0.19 -26.41
CA ALA A 146 8.81 0.42 -27.31
C ALA A 146 7.71 1.15 -26.55
N GLN A 147 6.81 1.81 -27.27
CA GLN A 147 5.61 2.42 -26.69
C GLN A 147 4.38 2.19 -27.55
N VAL A 148 3.19 2.36 -26.97
CA VAL A 148 1.90 2.45 -27.63
C VAL A 148 1.13 3.67 -27.15
N VAL A 149 0.05 4.02 -27.82
CA VAL A 149 -0.92 5.00 -27.34
C VAL A 149 -2.09 4.26 -26.67
N PRO A 150 -2.16 4.20 -25.32
CA PRO A 150 -3.14 3.35 -24.61
C PRO A 150 -4.59 3.64 -24.97
N GLN A 151 -4.93 4.91 -25.21
CA GLN A 151 -6.26 5.33 -25.63
C GLN A 151 -6.61 4.76 -27.02
N ALA A 152 -5.67 4.81 -27.96
CA ALA A 152 -5.83 4.29 -29.31
C ALA A 152 -5.87 2.76 -29.30
N LEU A 153 -5.00 2.11 -28.54
CA LEU A 153 -4.98 0.65 -28.39
C LEU A 153 -6.28 0.13 -27.76
N SER A 154 -6.80 0.80 -26.71
CA SER A 154 -8.08 0.46 -26.10
C SER A 154 -9.25 0.63 -27.08
N LYS A 155 -9.23 1.69 -27.87
CA LYS A 155 -10.22 1.91 -28.94
C LYS A 155 -10.16 0.80 -30.00
N ALA A 156 -8.96 0.45 -30.47
CA ALA A 156 -8.77 -0.63 -31.44
C ALA A 156 -9.28 -1.97 -30.88
N LEU A 157 -8.95 -2.31 -29.63
CA LEU A 157 -9.45 -3.54 -29.01
C LEU A 157 -10.96 -3.56 -28.87
N ARG A 158 -11.59 -2.44 -28.51
CA ARG A 158 -13.05 -2.35 -28.41
C ARG A 158 -13.71 -2.54 -29.77
N LEU A 159 -13.20 -1.90 -30.80
CA LEU A 159 -13.70 -2.09 -32.19
C LEU A 159 -13.48 -3.53 -32.63
N ALA A 160 -12.30 -4.10 -32.43
CA ALA A 160 -12.02 -5.49 -32.77
C ALA A 160 -12.99 -6.46 -32.07
N ALA A 161 -13.27 -6.22 -30.77
CA ALA A 161 -14.25 -7.00 -30.04
C ALA A 161 -15.66 -6.93 -30.67
N GLN A 162 -16.09 -5.73 -31.08
CA GLN A 162 -17.37 -5.54 -31.76
C GLN A 162 -17.41 -6.22 -33.11
N GLU A 163 -16.40 -6.05 -33.96
CA GLU A 163 -16.28 -6.67 -35.29
C GLU A 163 -16.31 -8.21 -35.24
N TRP A 164 -15.70 -8.78 -34.19
CA TRP A 164 -15.74 -10.23 -33.96
C TRP A 164 -17.04 -10.71 -33.31
N GLY A 165 -17.95 -9.80 -32.91
CA GLY A 165 -19.23 -10.13 -32.32
C GLY A 165 -19.12 -10.51 -30.84
N VAL A 166 -18.21 -9.87 -30.10
CA VAL A 166 -18.25 -9.86 -28.62
C VAL A 166 -19.40 -8.95 -28.18
N GLU A 167 -20.24 -9.41 -27.26
CA GLU A 167 -21.28 -8.57 -26.70
C GLU A 167 -20.69 -7.62 -25.66
N LEU A 168 -20.68 -6.32 -25.95
CA LEU A 168 -20.17 -5.29 -25.02
C LEU A 168 -21.36 -4.61 -24.30
N ARG A 169 -21.45 -4.78 -22.98
CA ARG A 169 -22.47 -4.18 -22.11
C ARG A 169 -21.86 -3.10 -21.24
N GLU A 170 -21.96 -1.86 -21.68
CA GLU A 170 -21.53 -0.67 -20.93
C GLU A 170 -22.66 -0.12 -20.05
N GLY A 171 -22.32 0.61 -18.97
CA GLY A 171 -23.27 1.20 -18.03
C GLY A 171 -23.79 0.22 -16.98
N ILE A 172 -23.23 -0.99 -16.92
CA ILE A 172 -23.65 -2.03 -15.98
C ILE A 172 -22.59 -2.22 -14.89
N ALA A 173 -22.96 -1.87 -13.66
CA ALA A 173 -22.11 -2.14 -12.50
C ALA A 173 -22.36 -3.56 -11.98
N VAL A 174 -21.30 -4.34 -11.83
CA VAL A 174 -21.35 -5.64 -11.13
C VAL A 174 -21.25 -5.36 -9.64
N GLU A 175 -22.23 -5.83 -8.87
CA GLU A 175 -22.35 -5.59 -7.43
C GLU A 175 -21.87 -6.78 -6.59
N ALA A 176 -22.07 -8.01 -7.09
CA ALA A 176 -21.67 -9.21 -6.39
C ALA A 176 -21.47 -10.40 -7.34
N ILE A 177 -20.55 -11.28 -6.99
CA ILE A 177 -20.36 -12.61 -7.59
C ILE A 177 -21.04 -13.62 -6.67
N GLN A 178 -22.11 -14.25 -7.16
CA GLN A 178 -22.86 -15.25 -6.42
C GLN A 178 -22.16 -16.60 -6.52
N GLN A 179 -21.87 -17.20 -5.38
CA GLN A 179 -21.11 -18.46 -5.32
C GLN A 179 -21.89 -19.56 -4.60
N ARG A 180 -21.88 -20.75 -5.15
CA ARG A 180 -22.48 -21.95 -4.54
C ARG A 180 -21.64 -23.16 -4.88
N ASN A 181 -21.26 -23.97 -3.87
CA ASN A 181 -20.49 -25.22 -4.04
C ASN A 181 -19.19 -25.04 -4.87
N ARG A 182 -18.42 -23.97 -4.63
CA ARG A 182 -17.18 -23.63 -5.37
C ARG A 182 -17.40 -23.36 -6.86
N LEU A 183 -18.61 -22.99 -7.25
CA LEU A 183 -18.95 -22.51 -8.59
C LEU A 183 -19.57 -21.12 -8.49
N VAL A 184 -19.30 -20.27 -9.46
CA VAL A 184 -20.06 -19.05 -9.66
C VAL A 184 -21.39 -19.43 -10.30
N SER A 185 -22.50 -19.16 -9.62
CA SER A 185 -23.86 -19.43 -10.10
C SER A 185 -24.43 -18.28 -10.93
N GLY A 186 -23.89 -17.08 -10.81
CA GLY A 186 -24.27 -15.88 -11.53
C GLY A 186 -23.60 -14.65 -10.96
N ILE A 187 -23.79 -13.52 -11.61
CA ILE A 187 -23.40 -12.20 -11.11
C ILE A 187 -24.62 -11.31 -10.95
N ARG A 188 -24.70 -10.60 -9.82
CA ARG A 188 -25.70 -9.56 -9.61
C ARG A 188 -25.15 -8.24 -10.13
N THR A 189 -25.95 -7.56 -10.94
CA THR A 189 -25.60 -6.28 -11.54
C THR A 189 -26.69 -5.25 -11.31
N SER A 190 -26.39 -3.97 -11.57
CA SER A 190 -27.37 -2.88 -11.57
C SER A 190 -28.53 -3.06 -12.56
N ALA A 191 -28.39 -3.96 -13.55
CA ALA A 191 -29.40 -4.27 -14.57
C ALA A 191 -30.05 -5.66 -14.42
N GLY A 192 -29.84 -6.34 -13.27
CA GLY A 192 -30.33 -7.69 -13.01
C GLY A 192 -29.22 -8.74 -12.95
N GLU A 193 -29.61 -10.00 -12.94
CA GLU A 193 -28.66 -11.13 -12.86
C GLU A 193 -28.20 -11.58 -14.25
N LEU A 194 -26.92 -11.92 -14.35
CA LEU A 194 -26.31 -12.48 -15.57
C LEU A 194 -25.67 -13.82 -15.26
N HIS A 195 -25.77 -14.76 -16.20
CA HIS A 195 -25.24 -16.11 -16.08
C HIS A 195 -24.37 -16.46 -17.26
N ALA A 196 -23.31 -17.22 -17.01
CA ALA A 196 -22.40 -17.78 -18.01
C ALA A 196 -21.84 -19.12 -17.51
N ASP A 197 -21.25 -19.88 -18.39
CA ASP A 197 -20.57 -21.15 -18.02
C ASP A 197 -19.23 -20.85 -17.31
N HIS A 198 -18.50 -19.81 -17.76
CA HIS A 198 -17.26 -19.37 -17.18
C HIS A 198 -17.22 -17.85 -16.97
N TYR A 199 -16.52 -17.42 -15.94
CA TYR A 199 -16.38 -16.01 -15.56
C TYR A 199 -14.90 -15.59 -15.52
N VAL A 200 -14.60 -14.36 -15.94
CA VAL A 200 -13.27 -13.77 -15.84
C VAL A 200 -13.36 -12.45 -15.08
N LEU A 201 -12.63 -12.32 -13.97
CA LEU A 201 -12.53 -11.07 -13.23
C LEU A 201 -11.34 -10.25 -13.73
N ALA A 202 -11.60 -9.14 -14.42
CA ALA A 202 -10.61 -8.22 -14.99
C ALA A 202 -10.86 -6.76 -14.58
N THR A 203 -11.32 -6.55 -13.32
CA THR A 203 -11.79 -5.25 -12.81
C THR A 203 -10.68 -4.33 -12.28
N GLY A 204 -9.41 -4.69 -12.48
CA GLY A 204 -8.27 -3.85 -12.11
C GLY A 204 -8.32 -3.43 -10.64
N ALA A 205 -8.19 -2.14 -10.35
CA ALA A 205 -8.15 -1.63 -8.98
C ALA A 205 -9.42 -1.89 -8.16
N TRP A 206 -10.55 -2.18 -8.81
CA TRP A 206 -11.84 -2.49 -8.15
C TRP A 206 -12.03 -3.97 -7.80
N SER A 207 -11.04 -4.83 -8.06
CA SER A 207 -11.17 -6.29 -7.85
C SER A 207 -11.48 -6.65 -6.40
N ASN A 208 -10.95 -5.92 -5.43
CA ASN A 208 -11.25 -6.13 -4.00
C ASN A 208 -12.71 -5.84 -3.61
N GLN A 209 -13.46 -5.12 -4.43
CA GLN A 209 -14.87 -4.86 -4.17
C GLN A 209 -15.77 -6.06 -4.49
N LEU A 210 -15.33 -6.98 -5.33
CA LEU A 210 -16.10 -8.15 -5.76
C LEU A 210 -15.60 -9.47 -5.16
N LEU A 211 -14.32 -9.58 -4.91
CA LEU A 211 -13.67 -10.72 -4.25
C LEU A 211 -12.65 -10.20 -3.23
N PRO A 212 -12.40 -10.91 -2.12
CA PRO A 212 -11.44 -10.49 -1.11
C PRO A 212 -9.99 -10.67 -1.60
N LEU A 213 -9.65 -10.02 -2.71
CA LEU A 213 -8.30 -10.03 -3.29
C LEU A 213 -7.52 -8.83 -2.75
N PRO A 214 -6.25 -8.97 -2.38
CA PRO A 214 -5.43 -7.87 -1.86
C PRO A 214 -4.95 -6.96 -2.99
N VAL A 215 -5.87 -6.38 -3.73
CA VAL A 215 -5.63 -5.41 -4.79
C VAL A 215 -6.07 -4.04 -4.30
N ALA A 216 -5.14 -3.08 -4.24
CA ALA A 216 -5.39 -1.72 -3.80
C ALA A 216 -5.16 -0.69 -4.92
N PRO A 217 -5.88 0.45 -4.92
CA PRO A 217 -5.65 1.53 -5.84
C PRO A 217 -4.36 2.28 -5.47
N LYS A 218 -3.37 2.30 -6.37
CA LYS A 218 -2.20 3.18 -6.29
C LYS A 218 -2.36 4.31 -7.29
N LYS A 219 -2.58 5.53 -6.81
CA LYS A 219 -2.80 6.70 -7.65
C LYS A 219 -1.51 7.13 -8.35
N GLY A 220 -1.63 7.50 -9.62
CA GLY A 220 -0.57 8.17 -10.39
C GLY A 220 -1.12 9.40 -11.06
N GLN A 221 -0.43 10.53 -10.89
CA GLN A 221 -0.74 11.78 -11.57
C GLN A 221 0.23 11.99 -12.72
N MET A 222 -0.26 12.56 -13.79
CA MET A 222 0.48 12.80 -15.03
C MET A 222 0.04 14.11 -15.66
N LEU A 223 0.87 14.63 -16.54
CA LEU A 223 0.51 15.74 -17.42
C LEU A 223 1.11 15.56 -18.80
N SER A 224 0.62 16.35 -19.76
CA SER A 224 1.25 16.47 -21.07
C SER A 224 1.56 17.95 -21.37
N VAL A 225 2.65 18.13 -22.09
CA VAL A 225 3.06 19.43 -22.61
C VAL A 225 3.18 19.38 -24.13
N LYS A 226 3.09 20.53 -24.76
CA LYS A 226 3.24 20.66 -26.21
C LYS A 226 4.24 21.76 -26.53
N ALA A 227 5.22 21.45 -27.38
CA ALA A 227 6.18 22.42 -27.87
C ALA A 227 5.47 23.60 -28.56
N THR A 228 6.02 24.80 -28.38
CA THR A 228 5.47 25.99 -29.04
C THR A 228 5.61 25.89 -30.56
N LYS A 229 4.64 26.45 -31.31
CA LYS A 229 4.59 26.39 -32.78
C LYS A 229 5.84 26.94 -33.51
N ASN A 230 6.73 27.61 -32.80
CA ASN A 230 7.96 28.18 -33.35
C ASN A 230 9.19 27.28 -33.22
N SER A 231 9.03 26.04 -32.70
CA SER A 231 10.12 25.05 -32.71
C SER A 231 10.35 24.57 -34.13
N GLN A 232 11.59 24.65 -34.61
CA GLN A 232 11.97 24.15 -35.94
C GLN A 232 11.84 22.62 -36.05
N ASP A 233 11.77 21.93 -34.92
CA ASP A 233 11.58 20.47 -34.84
C ASP A 233 10.18 20.15 -34.32
N PRO A 234 9.31 19.53 -35.13
CA PRO A 234 7.98 19.09 -34.72
C PRO A 234 8.01 17.93 -33.69
N LEU A 235 9.12 17.21 -33.56
CA LEU A 235 9.32 16.10 -32.65
C LEU A 235 10.63 16.28 -31.85
N PRO A 236 10.63 17.16 -30.84
CA PRO A 236 11.85 17.49 -30.07
C PRO A 236 12.41 16.29 -29.30
N LEU A 237 11.58 15.29 -29.02
CA LEU A 237 11.99 13.97 -28.49
C LEU A 237 11.60 12.88 -29.48
N GLN A 238 12.55 12.06 -29.88
CA GLN A 238 12.35 10.93 -30.81
C GLN A 238 12.30 9.59 -30.09
N ARG A 239 12.63 9.56 -28.81
CA ARG A 239 12.66 8.37 -27.94
C ARG A 239 12.18 8.71 -26.55
N VAL A 240 11.79 7.69 -25.79
CA VAL A 240 11.38 7.90 -24.39
C VAL A 240 12.60 8.19 -23.54
N LEU A 241 12.50 9.22 -22.68
CA LEU A 241 13.49 9.47 -21.63
C LEU A 241 12.95 8.89 -20.32
N HIS A 242 13.64 7.92 -19.76
CA HIS A 242 13.27 7.26 -18.50
C HIS A 242 14.25 7.66 -17.39
N GLY A 243 14.03 8.83 -16.78
CA GLY A 243 14.84 9.33 -15.67
C GLY A 243 14.45 8.68 -14.33
N SER A 244 15.28 8.87 -13.31
CA SER A 244 15.07 8.31 -11.96
C SER A 244 13.81 8.81 -11.25
N GLU A 245 13.36 10.04 -11.56
CA GLU A 245 12.22 10.69 -10.89
C GLU A 245 11.03 10.89 -11.82
N VAL A 246 11.24 10.86 -13.13
CA VAL A 246 10.23 11.20 -14.14
C VAL A 246 10.57 10.53 -15.46
N TYR A 247 9.55 10.17 -16.21
CA TYR A 247 9.71 9.77 -17.62
C TYR A 247 9.04 10.79 -18.55
N LEU A 248 9.62 10.95 -19.74
CA LEU A 248 9.12 11.80 -20.82
C LEU A 248 8.80 10.91 -22.02
N VAL A 249 7.52 10.80 -22.36
CA VAL A 249 7.05 9.92 -23.45
C VAL A 249 6.57 10.75 -24.64
N PRO A 250 7.33 10.83 -25.73
CA PRO A 250 6.94 11.59 -26.92
C PRO A 250 5.77 10.94 -27.64
N ARG A 251 4.93 11.77 -28.23
CA ARG A 251 3.85 11.37 -29.13
C ARG A 251 4.07 11.93 -30.52
N ARG A 252 3.66 11.20 -31.55
CA ARG A 252 3.81 11.63 -32.96
C ARG A 252 3.03 12.91 -33.31
N ASP A 253 2.08 13.31 -32.44
CA ASP A 253 1.33 14.57 -32.57
C ASP A 253 2.03 15.80 -31.92
N GLY A 254 3.28 15.61 -31.46
CA GLY A 254 4.12 16.63 -30.85
C GLY A 254 3.87 16.86 -29.36
N ARG A 255 2.99 16.10 -28.73
CA ARG A 255 2.85 16.10 -27.26
C ARG A 255 3.97 15.28 -26.62
N ILE A 256 4.32 15.66 -25.39
CA ILE A 256 5.18 14.88 -24.52
C ILE A 256 4.42 14.63 -23.23
N LEU A 257 4.24 13.37 -22.87
CA LEU A 257 3.67 12.97 -21.60
C LEU A 257 4.75 12.97 -20.53
N ILE A 258 4.42 13.53 -19.38
CA ILE A 258 5.30 13.61 -18.20
C ILE A 258 4.65 12.82 -17.07
N GLY A 259 5.33 11.82 -16.57
CA GLY A 259 4.80 10.93 -15.53
C GLY A 259 5.90 10.31 -14.66
N ALA A 260 5.53 9.65 -13.63
CA ALA A 260 4.26 9.75 -12.94
C ALA A 260 4.48 9.68 -11.44
N THR A 261 3.56 10.22 -10.68
CA THR A 261 3.59 10.01 -9.24
C THR A 261 3.18 8.57 -8.87
N VAL A 262 3.55 8.16 -7.67
CA VAL A 262 3.06 6.92 -7.03
C VAL A 262 2.59 7.31 -5.64
N GLU A 263 1.27 7.21 -5.41
CA GLU A 263 0.64 7.74 -4.21
C GLU A 263 -0.31 6.70 -3.60
N ASP A 264 -0.21 6.54 -2.28
CA ASP A 264 -1.10 5.68 -1.50
C ASP A 264 -2.16 6.53 -0.81
N VAL A 265 -3.10 7.05 -1.59
CA VAL A 265 -4.15 7.98 -1.15
C VAL A 265 -5.57 7.42 -1.34
N GLY A 266 -5.66 6.10 -1.50
CA GLY A 266 -6.95 5.45 -1.78
C GLY A 266 -7.58 5.97 -3.08
N TRP A 267 -8.88 6.24 -3.05
CA TRP A 267 -9.67 6.65 -4.20
C TRP A 267 -9.79 8.18 -4.37
N GLN A 268 -8.76 8.96 -4.03
CA GLN A 268 -8.78 10.41 -4.25
C GLN A 268 -8.58 10.75 -5.73
N PRO A 269 -9.57 11.36 -6.42
CA PRO A 269 -9.57 11.45 -7.88
C PRO A 269 -8.92 12.73 -8.45
N ASP A 270 -8.24 13.57 -7.63
CA ASP A 270 -7.84 14.91 -8.08
C ASP A 270 -6.34 14.98 -8.42
N ASN A 271 -5.98 15.85 -9.36
CA ASN A 271 -4.61 16.29 -9.54
C ASN A 271 -4.25 17.34 -8.47
N THR A 272 -3.10 17.16 -7.82
CA THR A 272 -2.63 18.11 -6.82
C THR A 272 -1.54 19.03 -7.39
N THR A 273 -1.58 20.30 -7.02
CA THR A 273 -0.58 21.28 -7.44
C THR A 273 0.84 20.85 -7.09
N ALA A 274 1.02 20.26 -5.89
CA ALA A 274 2.32 19.77 -5.43
C ALA A 274 2.87 18.64 -6.30
N ALA A 275 2.02 17.69 -6.73
CA ALA A 275 2.42 16.59 -7.61
C ALA A 275 2.80 17.10 -9.01
N ILE A 276 1.97 17.97 -9.60
CA ILE A 276 2.24 18.56 -10.90
C ILE A 276 3.52 19.42 -10.88
N HIS A 277 3.71 20.23 -9.82
CA HIS A 277 4.94 20.99 -9.64
C HIS A 277 6.18 20.10 -9.58
N ARG A 278 6.15 19.02 -8.80
CA ARG A 278 7.26 18.07 -8.69
C ARG A 278 7.58 17.41 -10.04
N LEU A 279 6.58 16.95 -10.77
CA LEU A 279 6.77 16.36 -12.10
C LEU A 279 7.39 17.36 -13.08
N LEU A 280 6.90 18.60 -13.12
CA LEU A 280 7.45 19.65 -13.97
C LEU A 280 8.89 20.00 -13.58
N LYS A 281 9.21 20.12 -12.30
CA LYS A 281 10.57 20.38 -11.82
C LYS A 281 11.55 19.30 -12.29
N SER A 282 11.22 18.04 -12.12
CA SER A 282 12.06 16.91 -12.56
C SER A 282 12.13 16.81 -14.08
N ALA A 283 11.04 17.10 -14.80
CA ALA A 283 11.01 17.11 -16.26
C ALA A 283 11.88 18.23 -16.85
N ILE A 284 11.82 19.45 -16.29
CA ILE A 284 12.66 20.60 -16.71
C ILE A 284 14.15 20.32 -16.42
N ARG A 285 14.46 19.69 -15.30
CA ARG A 285 15.83 19.24 -14.99
C ARG A 285 16.35 18.26 -16.03
N LEU A 286 15.50 17.32 -16.47
CA LEU A 286 15.86 16.29 -17.45
C LEU A 286 15.95 16.86 -18.86
N TYR A 287 14.98 17.71 -19.24
CA TYR A 287 14.87 18.31 -20.57
C TYR A 287 14.46 19.79 -20.46
N PRO A 288 15.42 20.72 -20.30
CA PRO A 288 15.18 22.13 -19.95
C PRO A 288 14.24 22.90 -20.88
N ALA A 289 14.13 22.52 -22.14
CA ALA A 289 13.22 23.18 -23.08
C ALA A 289 11.74 23.13 -22.66
N ILE A 290 11.35 22.15 -21.83
CA ILE A 290 9.98 21.99 -21.32
C ILE A 290 9.50 23.24 -20.57
N GLN A 291 10.37 24.01 -19.93
CA GLN A 291 10.00 25.23 -19.21
C GLN A 291 9.29 26.29 -20.09
N HIS A 292 9.47 26.22 -21.39
CA HIS A 292 8.87 27.16 -22.36
C HIS A 292 7.66 26.60 -23.07
N TRP A 293 7.24 25.35 -22.76
CA TRP A 293 6.14 24.68 -23.45
C TRP A 293 4.83 24.82 -22.70
N SER A 294 3.74 24.79 -23.44
CA SER A 294 2.41 24.90 -22.85
C SER A 294 1.98 23.59 -22.20
N ILE A 295 1.42 23.65 -21.00
CA ILE A 295 0.70 22.52 -20.41
C ILE A 295 -0.55 22.29 -21.26
N HIS A 296 -0.74 21.05 -21.72
CA HIS A 296 -1.87 20.66 -22.55
C HIS A 296 -2.98 20.04 -21.72
N GLU A 297 -2.64 19.10 -20.83
CA GLU A 297 -3.59 18.33 -20.04
C GLU A 297 -2.93 17.81 -18.77
N CYS A 298 -3.71 17.69 -17.69
CA CYS A 298 -3.33 16.97 -16.46
C CYS A 298 -4.39 15.92 -16.17
N TRP A 299 -3.97 14.71 -15.78
CA TRP A 299 -4.88 13.62 -15.44
C TRP A 299 -4.28 12.71 -14.38
N TRP A 300 -5.10 11.79 -13.89
CA TRP A 300 -4.73 10.81 -12.89
C TRP A 300 -5.35 9.45 -13.22
N GLY A 301 -4.86 8.40 -12.55
CA GLY A 301 -5.44 7.05 -12.63
C GLY A 301 -5.03 6.19 -11.46
N PHE A 302 -5.79 5.10 -11.27
CA PHE A 302 -5.55 4.15 -10.19
C PHE A 302 -4.96 2.84 -10.74
N ARG A 303 -3.71 2.59 -10.44
CA ARG A 303 -3.05 1.32 -10.75
C ARG A 303 -3.54 0.23 -9.81
N PRO A 304 -3.87 -0.98 -10.31
CA PRO A 304 -4.24 -2.12 -9.47
C PRO A 304 -2.99 -2.74 -8.84
N ALA A 305 -2.63 -2.35 -7.64
CA ALA A 305 -1.44 -2.84 -6.96
C ALA A 305 -1.77 -4.01 -6.02
N THR A 306 -0.98 -5.07 -6.10
CA THR A 306 -0.89 -6.16 -5.12
C THR A 306 0.23 -5.88 -4.13
N PRO A 307 0.29 -6.53 -2.96
CA PRO A 307 1.36 -6.31 -1.98
C PRO A 307 2.77 -6.62 -2.50
N ASP A 308 2.89 -7.57 -3.43
CA ASP A 308 4.15 -7.99 -4.06
C ASP A 308 4.37 -7.36 -5.45
N GLU A 309 3.49 -6.45 -5.86
CA GLU A 309 3.48 -5.77 -7.17
C GLU A 309 3.38 -6.72 -8.39
N LEU A 310 3.12 -8.01 -8.19
CA LEU A 310 2.94 -9.00 -9.25
C LEU A 310 1.45 -9.16 -9.60
N PRO A 311 1.10 -9.43 -10.86
CA PRO A 311 -0.29 -9.65 -11.25
C PRO A 311 -0.89 -10.92 -10.62
N ILE A 312 -2.20 -10.95 -10.50
CA ILE A 312 -2.98 -12.15 -10.13
C ILE A 312 -3.56 -12.72 -11.41
N LEU A 313 -3.03 -13.87 -11.84
CA LEU A 313 -3.43 -14.55 -13.08
C LEU A 313 -3.74 -16.02 -12.81
N GLY A 314 -4.74 -16.56 -13.50
CA GLY A 314 -5.05 -17.98 -13.45
C GLY A 314 -6.40 -18.28 -12.82
N THR A 315 -6.56 -19.50 -12.28
CA THR A 315 -7.80 -19.98 -11.68
C THR A 315 -8.11 -19.24 -10.38
N GLY A 316 -9.35 -18.82 -10.20
CA GLY A 316 -9.86 -18.17 -8.98
C GLY A 316 -10.32 -19.17 -7.91
N PRO A 317 -10.99 -18.68 -6.84
CA PRO A 317 -11.51 -19.53 -5.76
C PRO A 317 -12.66 -20.47 -6.19
N CYS A 318 -13.29 -20.21 -7.34
CA CYS A 318 -14.31 -21.05 -7.95
C CYS A 318 -13.79 -21.70 -9.22
N GLN A 319 -14.24 -22.94 -9.50
CA GLN A 319 -13.75 -23.75 -10.64
C GLN A 319 -14.01 -23.09 -11.99
N ASN A 320 -15.14 -22.34 -12.12
CA ASN A 320 -15.52 -21.62 -13.33
C ASN A 320 -15.21 -20.12 -13.25
N LEU A 321 -14.16 -19.72 -12.53
CA LEU A 321 -13.75 -18.34 -12.38
C LEU A 321 -12.24 -18.21 -12.61
N SER A 322 -11.86 -17.40 -13.57
CA SER A 322 -10.48 -17.01 -13.80
C SER A 322 -10.23 -15.57 -13.36
N LEU A 323 -9.02 -15.28 -12.93
CA LEU A 323 -8.59 -13.97 -12.45
C LEU A 323 -7.53 -13.38 -13.39
N ALA A 324 -7.69 -12.10 -13.71
CA ALA A 324 -6.74 -11.32 -14.51
C ALA A 324 -6.69 -9.88 -14.00
N THR A 325 -6.03 -9.66 -12.87
CA THR A 325 -6.01 -8.37 -12.16
C THR A 325 -4.65 -8.11 -11.49
N GLY A 326 -4.51 -6.98 -10.81
CA GLY A 326 -3.28 -6.70 -10.04
C GLY A 326 -2.04 -6.36 -10.89
N HIS A 327 -2.19 -6.01 -12.15
CA HIS A 327 -1.07 -5.77 -13.09
C HIS A 327 -0.23 -4.53 -12.76
N TYR A 328 -0.58 -3.77 -11.75
CA TYR A 328 0.10 -2.56 -11.26
C TYR A 328 0.47 -1.60 -12.40
N ARG A 329 1.78 -1.39 -12.66
CA ARG A 329 2.27 -0.50 -13.74
C ARG A 329 2.32 -1.17 -15.11
N ASN A 330 2.28 -2.50 -15.14
CA ASN A 330 2.59 -3.31 -16.31
C ASN A 330 1.35 -3.78 -17.09
N GLY A 331 0.15 -3.27 -16.78
CA GLY A 331 -1.08 -3.72 -17.42
C GLY A 331 -1.11 -3.52 -18.94
N ILE A 332 -0.50 -2.44 -19.46
CA ILE A 332 -0.34 -2.26 -20.91
C ILE A 332 0.64 -3.31 -21.43
N LEU A 333 1.84 -3.39 -20.92
CA LEU A 333 2.86 -4.35 -21.36
C LEU A 333 2.34 -5.78 -21.36
N LEU A 334 1.62 -6.21 -20.32
CA LEU A 334 1.21 -7.61 -20.14
C LEU A 334 -0.10 -8.00 -20.83
N ALA A 335 -0.80 -7.07 -21.51
CA ALA A 335 -2.12 -7.35 -22.07
C ALA A 335 -2.14 -8.52 -23.08
N PRO A 336 -1.26 -8.62 -24.09
CA PRO A 336 -1.33 -9.71 -25.06
C PRO A 336 -0.99 -11.08 -24.44
N VAL A 337 0.02 -11.19 -23.60
CA VAL A 337 0.38 -12.47 -22.97
C VAL A 337 -0.67 -12.92 -21.96
N THR A 338 -1.26 -11.99 -21.20
CA THR A 338 -2.38 -12.31 -20.30
C THR A 338 -3.56 -12.89 -21.04
N ALA A 339 -3.91 -12.29 -22.21
CA ALA A 339 -4.99 -12.77 -23.05
C ALA A 339 -4.71 -14.20 -23.55
N LEU A 340 -3.51 -14.45 -24.05
CA LEU A 340 -3.09 -15.74 -24.56
C LEU A 340 -3.15 -16.84 -23.48
N LEU A 341 -2.52 -16.59 -22.32
CA LEU A 341 -2.44 -17.55 -21.21
C LEU A 341 -3.80 -17.87 -20.61
N LEU A 342 -4.65 -16.84 -20.41
CA LEU A 342 -6.00 -17.05 -19.86
C LEU A 342 -6.92 -17.75 -20.87
N ALA A 343 -6.82 -17.47 -22.16
CA ALA A 343 -7.56 -18.19 -23.18
C ALA A 343 -7.15 -19.66 -23.24
N ASP A 344 -5.85 -19.97 -23.16
CA ASP A 344 -5.36 -21.36 -23.08
C ASP A 344 -5.86 -22.09 -21.84
N LEU A 345 -5.84 -21.42 -20.68
CA LEU A 345 -6.35 -21.97 -19.42
C LEU A 345 -7.84 -22.31 -19.49
N ILE A 346 -8.64 -21.41 -20.06
CA ILE A 346 -10.12 -21.54 -20.11
C ILE A 346 -10.54 -22.61 -21.12
N GLU A 347 -9.97 -22.59 -22.33
CA GLU A 347 -10.37 -23.55 -23.40
C GLU A 347 -9.77 -24.93 -23.23
N LYS A 348 -8.46 -24.98 -22.98
CA LYS A 348 -7.71 -26.24 -22.96
C LYS A 348 -7.66 -26.87 -21.57
N GLN A 349 -8.13 -26.15 -20.53
CA GLN A 349 -7.98 -26.51 -19.12
C GLN A 349 -6.52 -26.85 -18.75
N LYS A 350 -5.58 -26.25 -19.49
CA LYS A 350 -4.15 -26.45 -19.33
C LYS A 350 -3.53 -25.16 -18.80
N SER A 351 -3.03 -25.20 -17.57
CA SER A 351 -2.25 -24.10 -16.99
C SER A 351 -0.84 -24.10 -17.57
N ASP A 352 -0.35 -22.95 -17.99
CA ASP A 352 1.06 -22.76 -18.26
C ASP A 352 1.81 -22.70 -16.90
N PRO A 353 2.98 -23.35 -16.76
CA PRO A 353 3.77 -23.31 -15.52
C PRO A 353 4.09 -21.89 -15.03
N LEU A 354 4.17 -20.92 -15.93
CA LEU A 354 4.41 -19.52 -15.59
C LEU A 354 3.27 -18.94 -14.73
N LEU A 355 2.01 -19.39 -14.94
CA LEU A 355 0.85 -18.94 -14.16
C LEU A 355 0.91 -19.38 -12.70
N ASP A 356 1.65 -20.43 -12.36
CA ASP A 356 1.78 -20.90 -10.97
C ASP A 356 2.41 -19.84 -10.05
N GLN A 357 3.24 -18.97 -10.61
CA GLN A 357 3.87 -17.87 -9.88
C GLN A 357 2.93 -16.69 -9.63
N PHE A 358 1.83 -16.61 -10.38
CA PHE A 358 0.89 -15.49 -10.35
C PHE A 358 -0.47 -15.87 -9.74
N ARG A 359 -0.59 -17.03 -9.13
CA ARG A 359 -1.80 -17.52 -8.47
C ARG A 359 -2.23 -16.57 -7.35
N TYR A 360 -3.55 -16.41 -7.16
CA TYR A 360 -4.11 -15.56 -6.12
C TYR A 360 -3.78 -16.02 -4.69
N ASP A 361 -3.68 -17.34 -4.48
CA ASP A 361 -3.45 -17.93 -3.16
C ASP A 361 -2.02 -17.76 -2.64
N ARG A 362 -1.04 -17.39 -3.49
CA ARG A 362 0.31 -17.03 -3.07
C ARG A 362 0.32 -15.89 -2.04
N LEU A 363 -0.67 -14.99 -2.11
CA LEU A 363 -0.77 -13.82 -1.25
C LEU A 363 -1.38 -14.12 0.13
N TYR A 364 -1.92 -15.34 0.31
CA TYR A 364 -2.48 -15.80 1.59
C TYR A 364 -1.56 -16.76 2.34
N HIS A 365 -0.52 -17.28 1.68
CA HIS A 365 0.41 -18.27 2.24
C HIS A 365 1.81 -17.71 2.51
N GLN A 366 2.09 -16.44 2.28
CA GLN A 366 3.39 -15.87 2.62
C GLN A 366 3.40 -15.34 4.06
N PRO A 367 4.32 -15.82 4.92
CA PRO A 367 4.82 -15.02 6.01
C PRO A 367 5.50 -13.78 5.38
N ALA A 368 5.13 -12.60 5.85
CA ALA A 368 5.68 -11.33 5.34
C ALA A 368 7.20 -11.36 5.30
N SER A 369 7.80 -11.60 4.15
CA SER A 369 9.20 -11.25 3.87
C SER A 369 9.60 -11.63 2.44
N SER A 370 9.74 -10.67 1.57
CA SER A 370 10.83 -10.62 0.60
C SER A 370 10.93 -9.22 0.00
N GLN A 371 11.61 -8.33 0.72
CA GLN A 371 12.36 -7.28 0.04
C GLN A 371 13.70 -7.87 -0.31
N SER A 372 13.97 -8.03 -1.60
CA SER A 372 15.21 -8.50 -2.16
C SER A 372 16.34 -7.52 -1.85
N ILE A 373 17.29 -7.97 -1.05
CA ILE A 373 18.63 -7.36 -0.91
C ILE A 373 19.52 -7.92 -2.02
N PRO A 374 20.28 -7.10 -2.75
CA PRO A 374 21.13 -7.56 -3.84
C PRO A 374 22.25 -8.46 -3.31
N ASN A 375 22.48 -9.58 -3.98
CA ASN A 375 23.62 -10.47 -3.73
C ASN A 375 24.95 -9.76 -4.04
N LEU A 376 25.78 -9.56 -3.01
CA LEU A 376 27.21 -9.30 -3.16
C LEU A 376 27.91 -10.64 -3.39
N SER A 377 28.41 -10.84 -4.59
CA SER A 377 29.35 -11.92 -4.89
C SER A 377 30.68 -11.66 -4.21
N VAL A 378 31.04 -12.54 -3.28
CA VAL A 378 32.36 -12.54 -2.64
C VAL A 378 33.35 -13.25 -3.57
N SER A 379 34.27 -12.50 -4.16
CA SER A 379 35.51 -13.05 -4.68
C SER A 379 36.46 -13.38 -3.52
N SER A 380 36.87 -14.62 -3.46
CA SER A 380 37.90 -15.10 -2.51
C SER A 380 39.23 -14.40 -2.72
N ASN A 381 39.67 -13.56 -1.80
CA ASN A 381 41.06 -13.40 -1.48
C ASN A 381 41.22 -13.02 0.01
N SER A 382 42.06 -13.82 0.65
CA SER A 382 42.43 -13.77 2.03
C SER A 382 43.17 -12.48 2.41
N SER A 383 42.73 -11.78 3.45
CA SER A 383 43.51 -11.40 4.62
C SER A 383 42.84 -10.28 5.41
N SER A 384 42.78 -10.48 6.72
CA SER A 384 42.52 -9.52 7.81
C SER A 384 41.15 -8.88 7.87
N THR A 385 40.32 -9.45 8.73
CA THR A 385 39.05 -8.95 9.29
C THR A 385 39.25 -7.62 10.04
N PRO A 386 38.34 -6.65 9.81
CA PRO A 386 37.85 -5.84 10.92
C PRO A 386 36.43 -6.34 11.25
N VAL A 387 36.28 -6.83 12.45
CA VAL A 387 35.01 -7.10 13.08
C VAL A 387 34.27 -5.76 13.22
N LEU A 388 33.26 -5.54 12.39
CA LEU A 388 32.26 -4.50 12.65
C LEU A 388 31.37 -5.02 13.76
N HIS A 389 31.66 -4.56 14.97
CA HIS A 389 30.73 -4.66 16.10
C HIS A 389 29.46 -3.88 15.72
N TYR A 390 28.41 -4.62 15.43
CA TYR A 390 27.06 -4.09 15.53
C TYR A 390 26.84 -3.73 16.99
N ASN A 391 26.82 -2.45 17.30
CA ASN A 391 26.38 -1.99 18.61
C ASN A 391 24.93 -2.42 18.79
N SER A 392 24.75 -3.44 19.63
CA SER A 392 23.46 -3.73 20.24
C SER A 392 22.97 -2.44 20.91
N ALA A 393 21.78 -2.01 20.53
CA ALA A 393 21.10 -0.93 21.22
C ALA A 393 21.19 -1.20 22.71
N THR A 394 21.78 -0.26 23.43
CA THR A 394 21.89 -0.26 24.89
C THR A 394 20.49 -0.36 25.48
N VAL A 395 20.17 -1.55 25.99
CA VAL A 395 19.06 -1.72 26.91
C VAL A 395 19.37 -0.83 28.11
N ARG A 396 18.57 0.21 28.31
CA ARG A 396 18.65 1.01 29.55
C ARG A 396 18.14 0.14 30.68
N GLU A 397 19.04 -0.53 31.40
CA GLU A 397 18.75 -1.14 32.66
C GLU A 397 18.61 -0.02 33.73
N SER A 398 17.39 0.20 34.16
CA SER A 398 17.14 0.91 35.40
C SER A 398 17.19 -0.12 36.55
N HIS A 399 18.30 -0.19 37.27
CA HIS A 399 18.33 -0.89 38.56
C HIS A 399 17.44 -0.16 39.57
N SER A 400 16.34 -0.78 39.97
CA SER A 400 15.67 -0.47 41.23
C SER A 400 15.67 -1.73 42.09
N GLU A 401 16.47 -1.69 43.14
CA GLU A 401 16.37 -2.64 44.27
C GLU A 401 15.06 -2.36 44.99
N ASN A 402 14.04 -3.18 44.78
CA ASN A 402 13.01 -3.53 45.75
C ASN A 402 12.16 -4.67 45.20
N GLY A 403 12.12 -5.79 45.94
CA GLY A 403 11.57 -7.07 45.53
C GLY A 403 10.06 -7.04 45.26
N THR A 404 9.72 -6.86 44.01
CA THR A 404 8.45 -7.30 43.39
C THR A 404 8.81 -7.99 42.10
N GLU A 405 8.31 -9.20 41.86
CA GLU A 405 8.55 -9.96 40.65
C GLU A 405 8.19 -9.09 39.43
N ALA A 406 9.21 -8.61 38.73
CA ALA A 406 9.05 -7.86 37.48
C ALA A 406 8.49 -8.81 36.41
N SER A 407 7.50 -8.34 35.64
CA SER A 407 7.03 -9.06 34.45
C SER A 407 8.23 -9.36 33.52
N PRO A 408 8.31 -10.55 32.92
CA PRO A 408 9.37 -10.90 31.97
C PRO A 408 9.53 -9.88 30.82
N ALA A 409 8.46 -9.15 30.50
CA ALA A 409 8.41 -8.12 29.47
C ALA A 409 8.97 -6.74 29.89
N GLY A 410 9.40 -6.59 31.16
CA GLY A 410 9.84 -5.34 31.75
C GLY A 410 8.68 -4.37 32.05
N LEU A 411 8.96 -3.30 32.80
CA LEU A 411 7.97 -2.28 33.16
C LEU A 411 7.83 -1.21 32.09
N LEU A 412 6.62 -0.68 31.89
CA LEU A 412 6.34 0.49 31.05
C LEU A 412 6.38 1.75 31.94
N THR A 413 7.21 2.73 31.64
CA THR A 413 7.26 3.99 32.36
C THR A 413 6.79 5.14 31.49
N ILE A 414 5.78 5.89 31.96
CA ILE A 414 5.25 7.09 31.32
C ILE A 414 5.19 8.20 32.33
N ALA A 415 5.81 9.34 32.05
CA ALA A 415 5.87 10.51 32.96
C ALA A 415 6.24 10.14 34.42
N GLY A 416 7.20 9.23 34.59
CA GLY A 416 7.67 8.79 35.93
C GLY A 416 6.79 7.73 36.60
N LYS A 417 5.61 7.41 36.08
CA LYS A 417 4.76 6.35 36.62
C LYS A 417 4.97 5.03 35.86
N THR A 418 5.09 3.94 36.61
CA THR A 418 5.39 2.61 36.07
C THR A 418 4.16 1.70 36.03
N PHE A 419 4.05 0.91 35.00
CA PHE A 419 2.96 -0.04 34.72
C PHE A 419 3.54 -1.39 34.32
N ARG A 420 2.87 -2.46 34.73
CA ARG A 420 3.22 -3.84 34.27
C ARG A 420 2.65 -4.15 32.92
N SER A 421 1.42 -3.70 32.67
CA SER A 421 0.74 -3.91 31.40
C SER A 421 1.21 -2.93 30.33
N ARG A 422 1.42 -3.44 29.13
CA ARG A 422 1.70 -2.64 27.93
C ARG A 422 0.45 -2.48 27.06
N LEU A 423 -0.70 -3.04 27.48
CA LEU A 423 -1.99 -2.82 26.87
C LEU A 423 -2.77 -1.78 27.64
N MET A 424 -3.23 -0.75 26.93
CA MET A 424 -4.21 0.22 27.39
C MET A 424 -5.56 -0.10 26.76
N THR A 425 -6.65 0.05 27.51
CA THR A 425 -8.01 -0.19 27.02
C THR A 425 -8.88 1.03 27.23
N GLY A 426 -10.11 1.00 26.68
CA GLY A 426 -11.06 2.08 26.86
C GLY A 426 -12.42 1.58 27.35
N THR A 427 -13.30 2.53 27.69
CA THR A 427 -14.63 2.26 28.28
C THR A 427 -15.78 2.34 27.28
N GLY A 428 -15.51 2.63 26.00
CA GLY A 428 -16.57 2.86 25.00
C GLY A 428 -17.00 1.62 24.24
N LYS A 429 -18.25 1.60 23.77
CA LYS A 429 -18.84 0.62 22.83
C LYS A 429 -19.18 -0.76 23.41
N TYR A 430 -19.05 -1.00 24.70
CA TYR A 430 -19.51 -2.24 25.32
C TYR A 430 -21.04 -2.24 25.49
N ASP A 431 -21.65 -3.41 25.41
CA ASP A 431 -23.10 -3.60 25.55
C ASP A 431 -23.60 -3.36 27.00
N SER A 432 -22.71 -3.58 27.99
CA SER A 432 -23.01 -3.32 29.39
C SER A 432 -21.75 -2.95 30.18
N GLN A 433 -21.94 -2.29 31.31
CA GLN A 433 -20.86 -1.94 32.24
C GLN A 433 -20.21 -3.18 32.86
N GLN A 434 -20.97 -4.23 33.08
CA GLN A 434 -20.44 -5.49 33.61
C GLN A 434 -19.48 -6.13 32.60
N VAL A 435 -19.87 -6.27 31.32
CA VAL A 435 -19.01 -6.81 30.26
C VAL A 435 -17.78 -5.94 30.07
N MET A 436 -17.90 -4.61 30.19
CA MET A 436 -16.76 -3.68 30.16
C MET A 436 -15.77 -3.98 31.29
N ALA A 437 -16.25 -4.05 32.55
CA ALA A 437 -15.39 -4.29 33.70
C ALA A 437 -14.71 -5.67 33.63
N GLU A 438 -15.43 -6.71 33.27
CA GLU A 438 -14.90 -8.07 33.07
C GLU A 438 -13.84 -8.10 31.95
N SER A 439 -14.06 -7.38 30.83
CA SER A 439 -13.12 -7.29 29.73
C SER A 439 -11.84 -6.56 30.12
N ILE A 440 -11.96 -5.43 30.79
CA ILE A 440 -10.80 -4.67 31.30
C ILE A 440 -9.98 -5.54 32.24
N ALA A 441 -10.61 -6.21 33.19
CA ALA A 441 -9.94 -7.13 34.13
C ALA A 441 -9.25 -8.30 33.38
N ALA A 442 -9.93 -8.91 32.41
CA ALA A 442 -9.38 -10.03 31.65
C ALA A 442 -8.21 -9.63 30.73
N SER A 443 -8.16 -8.37 30.29
CA SER A 443 -7.07 -7.84 29.46
C SER A 443 -5.76 -7.65 30.23
N GLY A 444 -5.80 -7.55 31.56
CA GLY A 444 -4.66 -7.17 32.40
C GLY A 444 -4.23 -5.71 32.26
N SER A 445 -5.05 -4.86 31.62
CA SER A 445 -4.74 -3.44 31.44
C SER A 445 -4.76 -2.69 32.77
N GLU A 446 -3.76 -1.86 33.00
CA GLU A 446 -3.65 -0.96 34.16
C GLU A 446 -3.97 0.50 33.82
N ILE A 447 -4.04 0.85 32.53
CA ILE A 447 -4.40 2.19 32.04
C ILE A 447 -5.70 2.09 31.25
N VAL A 448 -6.71 2.87 31.65
CA VAL A 448 -8.02 2.86 31.01
C VAL A 448 -8.41 4.26 30.54
N THR A 449 -8.61 4.42 29.21
CA THR A 449 -9.02 5.71 28.65
C THR A 449 -10.51 5.94 28.79
N VAL A 450 -10.87 7.16 29.23
CA VAL A 450 -12.23 7.60 29.50
C VAL A 450 -12.51 8.91 28.75
N ALA A 451 -13.52 8.90 27.90
CA ALA A 451 -13.93 10.11 27.17
C ALA A 451 -14.65 11.08 28.10
N VAL A 452 -13.99 12.20 28.45
CA VAL A 452 -14.48 13.18 29.43
C VAL A 452 -15.87 13.73 29.10
N ARG A 453 -16.16 14.01 27.83
CA ARG A 453 -17.48 14.52 27.39
C ARG A 453 -18.65 13.57 27.68
N ARG A 454 -18.39 12.27 27.82
CA ARG A 454 -19.43 11.26 28.09
C ARG A 454 -19.79 11.11 29.55
N VAL A 455 -18.94 11.56 30.45
CA VAL A 455 -19.14 11.42 31.89
C VAL A 455 -20.04 12.52 32.46
N GLN A 456 -20.13 13.67 31.80
CA GLN A 456 -20.93 14.83 32.26
C GLN A 456 -22.42 14.77 31.95
N THR A 457 -22.88 13.81 31.15
CA THR A 457 -24.28 13.70 30.79
C THR A 457 -24.92 12.53 31.56
N LYS A 458 -26.08 12.74 32.15
CA LYS A 458 -27.03 11.68 32.59
C LYS A 458 -27.57 10.94 31.35
N ALA A 459 -26.66 10.52 30.47
CA ALA A 459 -27.00 9.76 29.28
C ALA A 459 -27.19 8.30 29.67
N PRO A 460 -28.21 7.60 29.19
CA PRO A 460 -28.39 6.17 29.42
C PRO A 460 -27.12 5.40 29.04
N GLY A 461 -26.57 4.59 29.95
CA GLY A 461 -25.37 3.79 29.75
C GLY A 461 -24.06 4.38 30.27
N HIS A 462 -24.07 5.56 30.89
CA HIS A 462 -22.88 6.17 31.56
C HIS A 462 -23.07 6.44 33.05
N GLU A 463 -24.25 6.13 33.59
CA GLU A 463 -24.49 6.18 35.03
C GLU A 463 -23.69 5.08 35.71
N GLY A 464 -22.75 5.45 36.61
CA GLY A 464 -21.98 4.49 37.40
C GLY A 464 -20.62 4.10 36.81
N LEU A 465 -20.05 4.79 35.81
CA LEU A 465 -18.69 4.48 35.34
C LEU A 465 -17.65 4.62 36.45
N ALA A 466 -17.82 5.60 37.32
CA ALA A 466 -16.97 5.81 38.49
C ALA A 466 -17.05 4.65 39.53
N GLU A 467 -18.20 3.97 39.57
CA GLU A 467 -18.48 2.89 40.53
C GLU A 467 -18.24 1.50 39.93
N SER A 468 -18.18 1.40 38.59
CA SER A 468 -18.03 0.11 37.87
C SER A 468 -16.59 -0.41 37.80
N LEU A 469 -15.60 0.44 38.05
CA LEU A 469 -14.19 0.11 37.92
C LEU A 469 -13.44 0.44 39.22
N ASP A 470 -12.45 -0.40 39.57
CA ASP A 470 -11.58 -0.21 40.74
C ASP A 470 -10.43 0.76 40.39
N TRP A 471 -10.65 2.06 40.61
CA TRP A 471 -9.67 3.11 40.34
C TRP A 471 -8.47 3.13 41.29
N THR A 472 -8.45 2.29 42.29
CA THR A 472 -7.25 2.06 43.11
C THR A 472 -6.21 1.20 42.40
N LYS A 473 -6.66 0.35 41.45
CA LYS A 473 -5.82 -0.54 40.65
C LYS A 473 -5.64 -0.06 39.22
N LEU A 474 -6.56 0.75 38.71
CA LEU A 474 -6.58 1.26 37.38
C LEU A 474 -6.19 2.74 37.34
N TRP A 475 -5.33 3.12 36.39
CA TRP A 475 -4.98 4.51 36.15
C TRP A 475 -5.88 5.09 35.06
N MET A 476 -6.60 6.15 35.44
CA MET A 476 -7.47 6.84 34.48
C MET A 476 -6.64 7.62 33.48
N LEU A 477 -6.95 7.45 32.17
CA LEU A 477 -6.42 8.27 31.09
C LEU A 477 -7.57 9.10 30.50
N PRO A 478 -7.80 10.34 31.00
CA PRO A 478 -8.80 11.23 30.42
C PRO A 478 -8.54 11.49 28.95
N ASN A 479 -9.59 11.44 28.11
CA ASN A 479 -9.50 11.59 26.67
C ASN A 479 -10.34 12.77 26.17
N THR A 480 -9.73 13.62 25.33
CA THR A 480 -10.38 14.78 24.70
C THR A 480 -11.22 14.42 23.47
N ALA A 481 -11.65 13.17 23.35
CA ALA A 481 -12.43 12.66 22.22
C ALA A 481 -13.63 13.56 21.86
N GLY A 482 -13.79 13.83 20.58
CA GLY A 482 -14.84 14.69 20.02
C GLY A 482 -14.51 16.18 20.05
N CYS A 483 -13.32 16.61 20.45
CA CYS A 483 -12.84 17.97 20.30
C CYS A 483 -12.39 18.21 18.85
N LYS A 484 -12.83 19.34 18.30
CA LYS A 484 -12.52 19.71 16.90
C LYS A 484 -11.38 20.72 16.80
N THR A 485 -11.12 21.46 17.89
CA THR A 485 -10.09 22.50 17.93
C THR A 485 -9.15 22.31 19.14
N ALA A 486 -7.99 22.96 19.07
CA ALA A 486 -7.02 22.95 20.16
C ALA A 486 -7.61 23.49 21.48
N GLU A 487 -8.35 24.61 21.41
CA GLU A 487 -8.96 25.26 22.57
C GLU A 487 -10.01 24.36 23.24
N GLU A 488 -10.81 23.65 22.44
CA GLU A 488 -11.76 22.67 22.98
C GLU A 488 -11.04 21.54 23.71
N ALA A 489 -9.96 21.01 23.11
CA ALA A 489 -9.20 19.92 23.70
C ALA A 489 -8.54 20.32 25.02
N VAL A 490 -7.94 21.51 25.10
CA VAL A 490 -7.37 22.07 26.34
C VAL A 490 -8.42 22.20 27.43
N ARG A 491 -9.60 22.75 27.11
CA ARG A 491 -10.69 22.88 28.07
C ARG A 491 -11.16 21.52 28.61
N VAL A 492 -11.31 20.53 27.72
CA VAL A 492 -11.73 19.17 28.08
C VAL A 492 -10.66 18.44 28.88
N ALA A 493 -9.36 18.64 28.57
CA ALA A 493 -8.26 18.07 29.33
C ALA A 493 -8.27 18.54 30.79
N ARG A 494 -8.49 19.84 31.04
CA ARG A 494 -8.62 20.40 32.38
C ARG A 494 -9.76 19.75 33.16
N LEU A 495 -10.93 19.55 32.53
CA LEU A 495 -12.04 18.83 33.15
C LEU A 495 -11.67 17.37 33.47
N GLY A 496 -10.94 16.71 32.58
CA GLY A 496 -10.45 15.34 32.78
C GLY A 496 -9.56 15.20 34.03
N ARG A 497 -8.66 16.16 34.24
CA ARG A 497 -7.82 16.21 35.44
C ARG A 497 -8.64 16.35 36.75
N GLU A 498 -9.63 17.22 36.74
CA GLU A 498 -10.53 17.37 37.89
C GLU A 498 -11.35 16.09 38.17
N MET A 499 -11.77 15.40 37.10
CA MET A 499 -12.45 14.11 37.23
C MET A 499 -11.55 13.03 37.82
N ALA A 500 -10.29 12.94 37.43
CA ALA A 500 -9.35 11.98 37.99
C ALA A 500 -9.14 12.21 39.49
N LYS A 501 -9.08 13.47 39.93
CA LYS A 501 -9.03 13.83 41.38
C LYS A 501 -10.25 13.35 42.14
N LEU A 502 -11.47 13.51 41.58
CA LEU A 502 -12.69 13.01 42.22
C LEU A 502 -12.72 11.48 42.37
N LEU A 503 -11.93 10.76 41.58
CA LEU A 503 -11.74 9.30 41.67
C LEU A 503 -10.60 8.90 42.60
N GLY A 504 -10.01 9.85 43.38
CA GLY A 504 -8.93 9.62 44.33
C GLY A 504 -7.53 9.59 43.68
N GLN A 505 -7.38 10.04 42.43
CA GLN A 505 -6.10 10.12 41.75
C GLN A 505 -5.63 11.58 41.66
N GLU A 506 -5.28 12.16 42.80
CA GLU A 506 -4.93 13.58 42.93
C GLU A 506 -3.67 13.97 42.14
N ASP A 507 -2.74 13.05 41.97
CA ASP A 507 -1.48 13.20 41.22
C ASP A 507 -1.62 12.91 39.72
N ASN A 508 -2.84 12.58 39.27
CA ASN A 508 -3.08 12.23 37.86
C ASN A 508 -3.15 13.48 36.96
N ASN A 509 -2.08 13.68 36.24
CA ASN A 509 -1.95 14.74 35.22
C ASN A 509 -1.94 14.22 33.79
N PHE A 510 -2.25 12.94 33.56
CA PHE A 510 -2.29 12.32 32.23
C PHE A 510 -3.47 12.84 31.41
N VAL A 511 -3.25 12.97 30.10
CA VAL A 511 -4.31 13.23 29.13
C VAL A 511 -4.00 12.58 27.79
N LYS A 512 -4.95 11.82 27.26
CA LYS A 512 -4.94 11.42 25.85
C LYS A 512 -5.50 12.56 25.02
N LEU A 513 -4.64 13.19 24.25
CA LEU A 513 -4.99 14.36 23.44
C LEU A 513 -5.47 13.96 22.06
N GLU A 514 -6.71 14.24 21.77
CA GLU A 514 -7.33 14.10 20.45
C GLU A 514 -7.89 15.46 19.98
N VAL A 515 -7.48 15.92 18.80
CA VAL A 515 -8.07 17.06 18.07
C VAL A 515 -8.51 16.54 16.71
N ILE A 516 -9.81 16.32 16.52
CA ILE A 516 -10.38 15.63 15.37
C ILE A 516 -11.51 16.47 14.75
N PRO A 517 -11.21 17.32 13.74
CA PRO A 517 -12.20 18.17 13.10
C PRO A 517 -13.20 17.39 12.23
N ASP A 518 -12.78 16.30 11.59
CA ASP A 518 -13.61 15.47 10.71
C ASP A 518 -14.11 14.20 11.43
N LEU A 519 -15.43 14.14 11.66
CA LEU A 519 -16.09 13.02 12.34
C LEU A 519 -16.26 11.78 11.45
N LYS A 520 -16.02 11.88 10.15
CA LYS A 520 -16.21 10.76 9.22
C LYS A 520 -15.05 9.78 9.25
N TYR A 521 -13.82 10.30 9.20
CA TYR A 521 -12.61 9.48 9.16
C TYR A 521 -11.88 9.42 10.50
N LEU A 522 -12.23 10.29 11.45
CA LEU A 522 -11.63 10.39 12.79
C LEU A 522 -10.10 10.50 12.77
N LEU A 523 -9.58 11.25 11.78
CA LEU A 523 -8.15 11.52 11.67
C LEU A 523 -7.78 12.77 12.48
N PRO A 524 -6.63 12.74 13.20
CA PRO A 524 -6.19 13.86 14.02
C PRO A 524 -5.67 15.02 13.15
N ASP A 525 -5.98 16.24 13.58
CA ASP A 525 -5.40 17.46 13.02
C ASP A 525 -3.97 17.68 13.57
N PRO A 526 -2.93 17.66 12.73
CA PRO A 526 -1.56 17.78 13.18
C PRO A 526 -1.25 19.16 13.82
N ILE A 527 -1.86 20.23 13.28
CA ILE A 527 -1.62 21.60 13.75
C ILE A 527 -2.31 21.82 15.09
N GLY A 528 -3.61 21.52 15.17
CA GLY A 528 -4.37 21.66 16.41
C GLY A 528 -3.86 20.76 17.52
N THR A 529 -3.38 19.56 17.19
CA THR A 529 -2.76 18.65 18.18
C THR A 529 -1.48 19.23 18.73
N LEU A 530 -0.59 19.78 17.91
CA LEU A 530 0.65 20.40 18.35
C LEU A 530 0.38 21.64 19.23
N GLN A 531 -0.54 22.52 18.81
CA GLN A 531 -0.92 23.71 19.58
C GLN A 531 -1.51 23.36 20.96
N ALA A 532 -2.41 22.37 21.01
CA ALA A 532 -2.98 21.91 22.27
C ALA A 532 -1.93 21.26 23.18
N ALA A 533 -1.02 20.46 22.59
CA ALA A 533 0.07 19.81 23.32
C ALA A 533 1.00 20.83 23.98
N GLU A 534 1.44 21.87 23.24
CA GLU A 534 2.27 22.96 23.78
C GLU A 534 1.64 23.63 25.00
N GLN A 535 0.35 23.91 24.92
CA GLN A 535 -0.36 24.55 26.03
C GLN A 535 -0.51 23.60 27.23
N LEU A 536 -0.90 22.36 27.00
CA LEU A 536 -1.13 21.38 28.07
C LEU A 536 0.17 21.01 28.77
N VAL A 537 1.28 20.85 28.06
CA VAL A 537 2.61 20.59 28.68
C VAL A 537 3.02 21.76 29.59
N LYS A 538 2.83 23.01 29.14
CA LYS A 538 3.07 24.22 29.96
C LYS A 538 2.19 24.26 31.22
N GLU A 539 1.01 23.65 31.20
CA GLU A 539 0.10 23.53 32.33
C GLU A 539 0.37 22.30 33.22
N GLY A 540 1.48 21.57 32.96
CA GLY A 540 1.95 20.44 33.75
C GLY A 540 1.22 19.12 33.45
N PHE A 541 0.57 18.99 32.30
CA PHE A 541 -0.01 17.70 31.89
C PHE A 541 1.05 16.75 31.31
N ALA A 542 0.92 15.47 31.63
CA ALA A 542 1.55 14.38 30.89
C ALA A 542 0.72 14.08 29.64
N VAL A 543 1.12 14.65 28.50
CA VAL A 543 0.33 14.60 27.27
C VAL A 543 0.68 13.34 26.46
N LEU A 544 -0.35 12.57 26.08
CA LEU A 544 -0.29 11.41 25.22
C LEU A 544 -1.05 11.74 23.91
N PRO A 545 -0.38 12.31 22.87
CA PRO A 545 -1.04 12.85 21.70
C PRO A 545 -1.36 11.77 20.65
N TYR A 546 -2.62 11.66 20.26
CA TYR A 546 -3.06 10.83 19.14
C TYR A 546 -2.74 11.52 17.81
N ILE A 547 -1.95 10.88 16.97
CA ILE A 547 -1.44 11.44 15.72
C ILE A 547 -1.54 10.46 14.54
N ASN A 548 -1.49 10.97 13.32
CA ASN A 548 -1.13 10.15 12.16
C ASN A 548 0.30 9.62 12.34
N ALA A 549 0.64 8.50 11.70
CA ALA A 549 2.00 7.97 11.73
C ALA A 549 2.95 8.87 10.91
N ASP A 550 3.22 10.06 11.42
CA ASP A 550 4.10 11.08 10.87
C ASP A 550 5.34 11.25 11.77
N PRO A 551 6.53 10.81 11.32
CA PRO A 551 7.76 10.89 12.11
C PRO A 551 8.18 12.32 12.47
N LEU A 552 7.91 13.31 11.61
CA LEU A 552 8.27 14.70 11.88
C LEU A 552 7.36 15.33 12.94
N LEU A 553 6.06 15.03 12.91
CA LEU A 553 5.13 15.48 13.94
C LEU A 553 5.44 14.81 15.28
N ALA A 554 5.75 13.51 15.28
CA ALA A 554 6.15 12.78 16.48
C ALA A 554 7.35 13.45 17.16
N LYS A 555 8.39 13.78 16.39
CA LYS A 555 9.58 14.49 16.90
C LYS A 555 9.24 15.88 17.49
N ARG A 556 8.41 16.66 16.80
CA ARG A 556 7.97 17.98 17.32
C ARG A 556 7.21 17.88 18.63
N LEU A 557 6.35 16.88 18.77
CA LEU A 557 5.59 16.64 19.99
C LEU A 557 6.50 16.21 21.16
N GLU A 558 7.53 15.44 20.90
CA GLU A 558 8.57 15.12 21.88
C GLU A 558 9.37 16.39 22.28
N GLU A 559 9.78 17.22 21.31
CA GLU A 559 10.49 18.48 21.55
C GLU A 559 9.66 19.46 22.41
N VAL A 560 8.33 19.44 22.27
CA VAL A 560 7.39 20.21 23.11
C VAL A 560 7.30 19.68 24.53
N GLY A 561 7.66 18.41 24.77
CA GLY A 561 7.65 17.76 26.07
C GLY A 561 6.46 16.83 26.31
N CYS A 562 5.87 16.27 25.27
CA CYS A 562 4.86 15.23 25.43
C CYS A 562 5.44 13.98 26.10
N ALA A 563 4.64 13.31 26.92
CA ALA A 563 5.06 12.15 27.70
C ALA A 563 5.20 10.87 26.85
N THR A 564 4.52 10.82 25.72
CA THR A 564 4.57 9.74 24.72
C THR A 564 4.31 10.32 23.33
N VAL A 565 4.44 9.48 22.29
CA VAL A 565 3.81 9.71 20.98
C VAL A 565 2.90 8.53 20.66
N MET A 566 1.69 8.84 20.11
CA MET A 566 0.66 7.82 19.87
C MET A 566 0.26 7.77 18.40
N PRO A 567 1.11 7.18 17.52
CA PRO A 567 0.77 7.03 16.12
C PRO A 567 -0.37 6.01 15.93
N LEU A 568 -1.35 6.35 15.07
CA LEU A 568 -2.43 5.43 14.71
C LEU A 568 -1.93 4.31 13.80
N GLY A 569 -2.38 3.08 14.05
CA GLY A 569 -2.20 1.95 13.13
C GLY A 569 -3.07 2.10 11.87
N SER A 570 -4.33 2.46 12.07
CA SER A 570 -5.33 2.84 11.07
C SER A 570 -6.48 3.58 11.74
N PRO A 571 -7.45 4.20 11.02
CA PRO A 571 -8.49 5.03 11.63
C PRO A 571 -9.26 4.35 12.75
N ILE A 572 -9.66 5.12 13.76
CA ILE A 572 -10.35 4.63 14.97
C ILE A 572 -11.53 3.73 14.61
N GLY A 573 -11.57 2.52 15.16
CA GLY A 573 -12.67 1.58 14.98
C GLY A 573 -12.76 0.92 13.61
N SER A 574 -11.76 1.12 12.75
CA SER A 574 -11.73 0.53 11.40
C SER A 574 -11.34 -0.95 11.37
N GLY A 575 -10.61 -1.45 12.38
CA GLY A 575 -10.11 -2.83 12.42
C GLY A 575 -9.19 -3.19 11.24
N GLN A 576 -8.54 -2.19 10.63
CA GLN A 576 -7.73 -2.40 9.41
C GLN A 576 -6.26 -2.76 9.71
N GLY A 577 -5.89 -2.88 10.97
CA GLY A 577 -4.54 -3.22 11.41
C GLY A 577 -3.52 -2.10 11.23
N ILE A 578 -2.25 -2.48 11.11
CA ILE A 578 -1.11 -1.56 11.00
C ILE A 578 -0.86 -1.23 9.54
N LYS A 579 -1.43 -0.12 9.06
CA LYS A 579 -1.33 0.30 7.65
C LYS A 579 -0.02 0.99 7.31
N ASN A 580 0.59 1.69 8.25
CA ASN A 580 1.79 2.48 8.02
C ASN A 580 2.96 2.01 8.90
N ALA A 581 3.23 0.71 8.85
CA ALA A 581 4.29 0.07 9.65
C ALA A 581 5.67 0.70 9.44
N ALA A 582 5.97 1.17 8.22
CA ALA A 582 7.24 1.80 7.91
C ALA A 582 7.45 3.09 8.72
N ASN A 583 6.46 4.00 8.73
CA ASN A 583 6.55 5.23 9.49
C ASN A 583 6.51 4.99 11.00
N ILE A 584 5.67 4.04 11.47
CA ILE A 584 5.63 3.65 12.88
C ILE A 584 7.00 3.13 13.32
N LYS A 585 7.67 2.33 12.49
CA LYS A 585 9.03 1.85 12.78
C LYS A 585 10.05 2.99 12.88
N ILE A 586 9.97 3.99 12.00
CA ILE A 586 10.82 5.19 12.08
C ILE A 586 10.55 5.92 13.41
N ILE A 587 9.28 6.14 13.77
CA ILE A 587 8.92 6.80 15.04
C ILE A 587 9.50 6.02 16.22
N ILE A 588 9.35 4.69 16.24
CA ILE A 588 9.89 3.82 17.31
C ILE A 588 11.41 3.93 17.43
N GLN A 589 12.11 4.01 16.30
CA GLN A 589 13.58 4.08 16.27
C GLN A 589 14.13 5.45 16.71
N GLU A 590 13.39 6.52 16.40
CA GLU A 590 13.87 7.90 16.59
C GLU A 590 13.31 8.55 17.89
N ALA A 591 12.20 8.06 18.44
CA ALA A 591 11.58 8.66 19.62
C ALA A 591 12.39 8.38 20.89
N GLY A 592 12.63 9.42 21.69
CA GLY A 592 13.21 9.35 23.04
C GLY A 592 12.17 9.16 24.14
N VAL A 593 10.87 9.16 23.80
CA VAL A 593 9.73 8.90 24.68
C VAL A 593 9.01 7.61 24.27
N PRO A 594 8.23 6.96 25.17
CA PRO A 594 7.50 5.75 24.82
C PRO A 594 6.57 5.95 23.63
N VAL A 595 6.57 4.98 22.70
CA VAL A 595 5.69 4.94 21.52
C VAL A 595 4.52 4.01 21.79
N VAL A 596 3.30 4.54 21.75
CA VAL A 596 2.07 3.79 21.97
C VAL A 596 1.32 3.70 20.63
N VAL A 597 1.22 2.51 20.03
CA VAL A 597 0.43 2.36 18.82
C VAL A 597 -1.06 2.31 19.17
N ASP A 598 -1.81 3.28 18.65
CA ASP A 598 -3.22 3.52 18.98
C ASP A 598 -4.09 3.31 17.74
N ALA A 599 -5.31 2.84 17.96
CA ALA A 599 -6.36 2.71 16.96
C ALA A 599 -6.10 1.73 15.80
N GLY A 600 -7.19 1.22 15.23
CA GLY A 600 -7.19 0.39 14.04
C GLY A 600 -6.77 -1.07 14.21
N ILE A 601 -6.18 -1.45 15.33
CA ILE A 601 -5.86 -2.85 15.64
C ILE A 601 -7.16 -3.63 15.81
N GLY A 602 -7.36 -4.68 15.01
CA GLY A 602 -8.59 -5.47 14.96
C GLY A 602 -8.43 -6.91 15.46
N SER A 603 -7.18 -7.41 15.57
CA SER A 603 -6.92 -8.81 15.94
C SER A 603 -5.68 -8.95 16.84
N PRO A 604 -5.57 -10.06 17.61
CA PRO A 604 -4.39 -10.36 18.42
C PRO A 604 -3.08 -10.45 17.61
N SER A 605 -3.12 -10.95 16.38
CA SER A 605 -1.95 -11.02 15.49
C SER A 605 -1.42 -9.63 15.11
N GLU A 606 -2.29 -8.65 14.93
CA GLU A 606 -1.91 -7.25 14.66
C GLU A 606 -1.34 -6.56 15.90
N ALA A 607 -1.86 -6.89 17.08
CA ALA A 607 -1.31 -6.44 18.36
C ALA A 607 0.11 -7.00 18.58
N THR A 608 0.31 -8.31 18.36
CA THR A 608 1.65 -8.92 18.39
C THR A 608 2.58 -8.26 17.40
N TYR A 609 2.14 -8.04 16.17
CA TYR A 609 2.96 -7.41 15.13
C TYR A 609 3.39 -5.99 15.50
N ALA A 610 2.50 -5.17 16.07
CA ALA A 610 2.85 -3.82 16.51
C ALA A 610 3.92 -3.84 17.62
N MET A 611 3.82 -4.80 18.56
CA MET A 611 4.82 -4.98 19.61
C MET A 611 6.16 -5.53 19.07
N GLU A 612 6.13 -6.44 18.07
CA GLU A 612 7.32 -6.95 17.39
C GLU A 612 8.04 -5.87 16.57
N LEU A 613 7.33 -4.83 16.10
CA LEU A 613 7.96 -3.63 15.50
C LEU A 613 8.78 -2.83 16.51
N GLY A 614 8.55 -3.04 17.82
CA GLY A 614 9.24 -2.38 18.91
C GLY A 614 8.40 -1.33 19.65
N ALA A 615 7.09 -1.26 19.43
CA ALA A 615 6.20 -0.38 20.19
C ALA A 615 6.36 -0.64 21.69
N ASP A 616 6.26 0.43 22.51
CA ASP A 616 6.34 0.30 23.96
C ASP A 616 5.02 -0.13 24.59
N ALA A 617 3.91 0.27 23.99
CA ALA A 617 2.56 -0.10 24.42
C ALA A 617 1.56 -0.01 23.26
N LEU A 618 0.35 -0.53 23.50
CA LEU A 618 -0.77 -0.47 22.58
C LEU A 618 -2.00 0.12 23.27
N LEU A 619 -2.86 0.84 22.51
CA LEU A 619 -4.19 1.19 22.98
C LEU A 619 -5.24 0.55 22.06
N ILE A 620 -6.02 -0.39 22.61
CA ILE A 620 -7.01 -1.19 21.88
C ILE A 620 -8.35 -1.15 22.61
N ASN A 621 -9.40 -0.67 21.95
CA ASN A 621 -10.74 -0.67 22.54
C ASN A 621 -11.80 -1.31 21.62
N SER A 622 -12.03 -0.76 20.43
CA SER A 622 -13.14 -1.21 19.56
C SER A 622 -13.09 -2.68 19.18
N ALA A 623 -11.88 -3.22 18.96
CA ALA A 623 -11.70 -4.64 18.64
C ALA A 623 -12.08 -5.58 19.79
N ILE A 624 -11.93 -5.10 21.02
CA ILE A 624 -12.37 -5.82 22.22
C ILE A 624 -13.88 -5.66 22.40
N ALA A 625 -14.33 -4.42 22.48
CA ALA A 625 -15.72 -4.11 22.84
C ALA A 625 -16.76 -4.62 21.85
N LEU A 626 -16.42 -4.71 20.55
CA LEU A 626 -17.31 -5.14 19.47
C LEU A 626 -17.08 -6.60 19.05
N ALA A 627 -16.26 -7.34 19.77
CA ALA A 627 -16.06 -8.78 19.52
C ALA A 627 -17.30 -9.58 19.92
N GLY A 628 -17.55 -10.72 19.29
CA GLY A 628 -18.62 -11.62 19.68
C GLY A 628 -18.51 -12.13 21.15
N ASN A 629 -17.32 -12.12 21.72
CA ASN A 629 -17.06 -12.32 23.14
C ASN A 629 -15.97 -11.35 23.60
N PRO A 630 -16.33 -10.17 24.14
CA PRO A 630 -15.39 -9.14 24.54
C PRO A 630 -14.38 -9.58 25.59
N VAL A 631 -14.80 -10.37 26.57
CA VAL A 631 -13.92 -10.85 27.65
C VAL A 631 -12.82 -11.77 27.14
N MET A 632 -13.17 -12.72 26.23
CA MET A 632 -12.20 -13.59 25.59
C MET A 632 -11.24 -12.81 24.68
N MET A 633 -11.76 -11.84 23.92
CA MET A 633 -10.94 -11.01 23.05
C MET A 633 -9.98 -10.14 23.86
N ALA A 634 -10.44 -9.57 24.97
CA ALA A 634 -9.61 -8.77 25.89
C ALA A 634 -8.42 -9.58 26.41
N LYS A 635 -8.67 -10.81 26.86
CA LYS A 635 -7.61 -11.73 27.30
C LYS A 635 -6.64 -12.06 26.17
N ALA A 636 -7.15 -12.33 24.98
CA ALA A 636 -6.33 -12.62 23.81
C ALA A 636 -5.44 -11.44 23.41
N MET A 637 -5.97 -10.20 23.46
CA MET A 637 -5.20 -8.97 23.18
C MET A 637 -4.10 -8.73 24.22
N GLY A 638 -4.37 -8.97 25.52
CA GLY A 638 -3.36 -8.90 26.58
C GLY A 638 -2.21 -9.86 26.35
N MET A 639 -2.53 -11.13 26.10
CA MET A 639 -1.53 -12.19 25.78
C MET A 639 -0.73 -11.84 24.51
N ALA A 640 -1.37 -11.31 23.48
CA ALA A 640 -0.74 -10.94 22.22
C ALA A 640 0.25 -9.77 22.41
N THR A 641 -0.12 -8.78 23.21
CA THR A 641 0.74 -7.64 23.56
C THR A 641 2.00 -8.10 24.30
N GLU A 642 1.83 -8.98 25.28
CA GLU A 642 2.95 -9.55 26.05
C GLU A 642 3.85 -10.43 25.16
N ALA A 643 3.26 -11.35 24.37
CA ALA A 643 4.00 -12.23 23.47
C ALA A 643 4.83 -11.45 22.44
N GLY A 644 4.27 -10.39 21.83
CA GLY A 644 4.98 -9.54 20.89
C GLY A 644 6.14 -8.79 21.54
N ARG A 645 5.98 -8.31 22.78
CA ARG A 645 7.07 -7.67 23.53
C ARG A 645 8.19 -8.64 23.85
N LEU A 646 7.86 -9.84 24.31
CA LEU A 646 8.85 -10.88 24.58
C LEU A 646 9.60 -11.28 23.30
N ALA A 647 8.91 -11.42 22.18
CA ALA A 647 9.52 -11.72 20.89
C ALA A 647 10.48 -10.60 20.44
N TYR A 648 10.11 -9.33 20.62
CA TYR A 648 10.97 -8.19 20.34
C TYR A 648 12.24 -8.19 21.19
N LEU A 649 12.12 -8.41 22.50
CA LEU A 649 13.25 -8.45 23.42
C LEU A 649 14.16 -9.67 23.20
N ALA A 650 13.58 -10.83 22.89
CA ALA A 650 14.34 -12.04 22.60
C ALA A 650 15.15 -11.94 21.31
N GLY A 651 14.72 -11.10 20.37
CA GLY A 651 15.30 -11.00 19.05
C GLY A 651 14.90 -12.16 18.14
N ARG A 652 14.64 -11.85 16.88
CA ARG A 652 14.27 -12.83 15.87
C ARG A 652 15.51 -13.53 15.31
N ILE A 653 15.43 -14.83 14.99
CA ILE A 653 16.47 -15.51 14.21
C ILE A 653 16.63 -14.84 12.84
N PRO A 654 17.86 -14.79 12.27
CA PRO A 654 18.07 -14.28 10.93
C PRO A 654 17.24 -15.03 9.89
N VAL A 655 16.61 -14.29 8.98
CA VAL A 655 15.91 -14.88 7.83
C VAL A 655 16.95 -15.45 6.87
N LYS A 656 16.79 -16.72 6.49
CA LYS A 656 17.65 -17.41 5.52
C LYS A 656 16.84 -17.84 4.31
N ASN A 657 17.43 -17.71 3.14
CA ASN A 657 16.82 -18.17 1.88
C ASN A 657 16.97 -19.68 1.65
N TYR A 658 17.54 -20.42 2.60
CA TYR A 658 17.78 -21.85 2.55
C TYR A 658 17.42 -22.49 3.88
N ALA A 659 17.08 -23.78 3.82
CA ALA A 659 16.79 -24.57 5.01
C ALA A 659 18.09 -24.80 5.82
N SER A 660 17.95 -24.74 7.16
CA SER A 660 19.02 -25.10 8.10
C SER A 660 18.52 -26.28 8.92
N ALA A 661 19.23 -27.40 8.86
CA ALA A 661 18.85 -28.60 9.61
C ALA A 661 18.86 -28.30 11.12
N SER A 662 17.81 -28.71 11.82
CA SER A 662 17.70 -28.56 13.27
C SER A 662 18.50 -29.58 14.06
N SER A 663 18.90 -30.69 13.39
CA SER A 663 19.72 -31.74 13.97
C SER A 663 21.07 -31.85 13.25
N PRO A 664 22.17 -32.17 13.94
CA PRO A 664 23.46 -32.41 13.30
C PRO A 664 23.35 -33.56 12.29
N LEU A 665 23.93 -33.39 11.10
CA LEU A 665 23.99 -34.44 10.08
C LEU A 665 25.08 -35.50 10.37
N THR A 666 25.89 -35.29 11.40
CA THR A 666 26.95 -36.23 11.86
C THR A 666 26.54 -36.87 13.16
N GLY A 667 26.66 -38.19 13.24
CA GLY A 667 26.31 -38.99 14.46
C GLY A 667 24.96 -39.69 14.39
N THR A 668 24.40 -39.89 13.21
CA THR A 668 23.23 -40.76 13.04
C THR A 668 23.61 -42.20 13.33
N ILE A 669 22.86 -42.89 14.21
CA ILE A 669 22.96 -44.32 14.44
C ILE A 669 22.55 -45.00 13.11
N SER A 670 23.48 -45.75 12.51
CA SER A 670 23.24 -46.60 11.33
C SER A 670 22.48 -47.86 11.70
#